data_a1819b269b8a228ac27cdd1e7d509c0e
#
_entry.id   a1819b269b8a228ac27cdd1e7d509c0e
#
_cell.length_a   1.000
_cell.length_b   1.000
_cell.length_c   1.000
_cell.angle_alpha   90.00
_cell.angle_beta   90.00
_cell.angle_gamma   90.00
#
_symmetry.space_group_name_H-M   'P 1'
#
loop_
_entity.id
_entity.type
_entity.pdbx_description
1 polymer ?
#
loop_
_entity_poly.entity_id
_entity_poly.type
_entity_poly.pdbx_seq_one_letter_code
_entity_poly.pdbx_strand_id
1 'polypeptide(L)'
;MPYVNVPNDLSKIKTKMAFNLTKRQLVCFGSAGAVGIPAYLLTRGTLGNTGAMFLMLGIMLPAFLLAMYEKDGLPFEKVVRNIIRAKFLRPGIRAYRTENIYAPFAGPGAGKEDVIEKHKEKNGAAAKGKGRAALSAQQTIPYLSMHPDGVCKLPGGLYTKTVEYEDINYSVASTEDQTAIFSGWSSFLNYFDSSLPFQLSFINRRSHSRSRYQVNIPKADDNYNSVRDEFTGMLKNQIAKSNNGIERSKYITFGIPAEGIAEARPRLERVEADVMGNFKRLSVPSEPMDGRARLALLHSQMHPGSREAFRFSWKDIPQTGLGAKDFIAPDSLDFRQSRTFRIGQYWGAVSYLQIMASELSDKLLAEILELDAEMTVSMHIQTVDQLKAIKTIKGKISDIGKMKVEEQRKAVRSGYDPDILPPDLITFSKDAAELLADLQSRNERMFLLTFTVVNLAPNRQRLENDVFTVGGIAQKYNCALRRLDWQQEQGFVSSLALGYNEVEIQRGMTTSSTAIFIPFMTRELRMAGQALYYGMNALSHNVIMADRKKLKSANGMYLGSTGSGKSFAAKRELLNMFLTIPQDRIIVVDPMGEYAPLVRRLGGQVIEIAPDSPHHLNPMDVELNMAAGESPLSMKADFLLSLCELVVGGKEGLQPIEKTVIDRCVRLVYREQALGLETAKTPLLQDLYEELLRQPEREARRVATALELYCTGSLNLFNHPTNVKTDSRVVCIVLKNMGENLRKIAMHITNEFVSQAVDQNFHEGAATWCYFDEFHILLRDPLTASYFVAVWKMLRKKGCVPPALTQNVKVRPDRALCKAV
;
A
#
# COMPACT_ATOMS: atom_id res chain seq x y z
N MET A 1 -7.28 -16.99 -4.60
CA MET A 1 -7.82 -15.61 -4.50
C MET A 1 -9.19 -15.71 -3.86
N PRO A 2 -9.48 -14.97 -2.79
CA PRO A 2 -10.76 -15.07 -2.12
C PRO A 2 -11.86 -14.42 -2.96
N TYR A 3 -12.83 -15.23 -3.37
CA TYR A 3 -14.17 -14.77 -3.72
C TYR A 3 -15.02 -14.88 -2.47
N VAL A 4 -15.82 -13.88 -2.20
CA VAL A 4 -16.69 -13.85 -1.02
C VAL A 4 -18.13 -13.63 -1.47
N ASN A 5 -19.02 -14.46 -0.95
CA ASN A 5 -20.45 -14.31 -1.16
C ASN A 5 -20.96 -13.00 -0.55
N VAL A 6 -21.70 -12.23 -1.32
CA VAL A 6 -22.36 -11.02 -0.86
C VAL A 6 -23.84 -11.33 -0.65
N PRO A 7 -24.37 -11.20 0.56
CA PRO A 7 -25.76 -11.44 0.81
C PRO A 7 -26.65 -10.55 -0.07
N ASN A 8 -27.74 -11.11 -0.56
CA ASN A 8 -28.74 -10.31 -1.29
C ASN A 8 -29.25 -9.16 -0.42
N ASP A 9 -29.57 -8.04 -1.08
CA ASP A 9 -30.04 -6.84 -0.39
C ASP A 9 -31.45 -7.05 0.18
N LEU A 10 -31.53 -7.51 1.41
CA LEU A 10 -32.79 -7.72 2.12
C LEU A 10 -33.60 -6.42 2.32
N SER A 11 -33.00 -5.25 2.13
CA SER A 11 -33.70 -3.96 2.15
C SER A 11 -34.65 -3.79 0.96
N LYS A 12 -34.38 -4.47 -0.15
CA LYS A 12 -35.26 -4.48 -1.34
C LYS A 12 -36.54 -5.26 -1.14
N ILE A 13 -36.56 -6.17 -0.16
CA ILE A 13 -37.76 -6.95 0.15
C ILE A 13 -38.77 -6.05 0.88
N LYS A 14 -39.84 -5.64 0.17
CA LYS A 14 -40.90 -4.81 0.73
C LYS A 14 -42.04 -5.70 1.18
N THR A 15 -42.33 -5.68 2.48
CA THR A 15 -43.46 -6.43 3.07
C THR A 15 -44.78 -5.91 2.52
N LYS A 16 -45.53 -6.77 1.83
CA LYS A 16 -46.87 -6.47 1.38
C LYS A 16 -47.88 -6.77 2.54
N MET A 17 -48.74 -5.82 2.86
CA MET A 17 -49.63 -5.97 4.03
C MET A 17 -51.06 -6.36 3.61
N ALA A 18 -51.66 -5.68 2.64
CA ALA A 18 -53.01 -5.96 2.14
C ALA A 18 -53.09 -5.53 0.68
N PHE A 19 -53.94 -6.21 -0.13
CA PHE A 19 -54.15 -5.94 -1.54
C PHE A 19 -52.87 -5.91 -2.39
N ASN A 20 -51.88 -6.65 -1.99
CA ASN A 20 -50.55 -6.67 -2.64
C ASN A 20 -49.79 -5.35 -2.54
N LEU A 21 -50.16 -4.46 -1.59
CA LEU A 21 -49.60 -3.14 -1.38
C LEU A 21 -48.72 -3.13 -0.11
N THR A 22 -47.64 -2.36 -0.17
CA THR A 22 -46.80 -2.07 1.00
C THR A 22 -47.53 -1.12 1.96
N LYS A 23 -47.11 -1.08 3.21
CA LYS A 23 -47.69 -0.16 4.25
C LYS A 23 -47.70 1.30 3.72
N ARG A 24 -46.63 1.74 3.08
CA ARG A 24 -46.50 3.08 2.48
C ARG A 24 -47.54 3.32 1.36
N GLN A 25 -47.62 2.37 0.42
CA GLN A 25 -48.59 2.43 -0.69
C GLN A 25 -50.02 2.48 -0.17
N LEU A 26 -50.32 1.67 0.81
CA LEU A 26 -51.65 1.62 1.43
C LEU A 26 -52.02 2.94 2.11
N VAL A 27 -51.11 3.56 2.86
CA VAL A 27 -51.34 4.86 3.48
C VAL A 27 -51.48 5.95 2.42
N CYS A 28 -50.59 6.00 1.40
CA CYS A 28 -50.66 7.02 0.37
C CYS A 28 -51.91 6.90 -0.52
N PHE A 29 -52.26 5.69 -0.93
CA PHE A 29 -53.49 5.46 -1.72
C PHE A 29 -54.77 5.69 -0.91
N GLY A 30 -54.77 5.29 0.36
CA GLY A 30 -55.88 5.55 1.28
C GLY A 30 -56.11 7.04 1.50
N SER A 31 -55.01 7.82 1.75
CA SER A 31 -55.10 9.27 1.88
C SER A 31 -55.49 9.97 0.60
N ALA A 32 -54.96 9.51 -0.57
CA ALA A 32 -55.36 10.03 -1.87
C ALA A 32 -56.85 9.84 -2.16
N GLY A 33 -57.37 8.63 -1.84
CA GLY A 33 -58.79 8.33 -2.01
C GLY A 33 -59.67 9.15 -1.06
N ALA A 34 -59.25 9.27 0.21
CA ALA A 34 -60.00 10.03 1.21
C ALA A 34 -60.14 11.52 0.91
N VAL A 35 -59.17 12.11 0.16
CA VAL A 35 -59.21 13.54 -0.28
C VAL A 35 -59.78 13.65 -1.70
N GLY A 36 -59.36 12.80 -2.62
CA GLY A 36 -59.70 12.92 -4.02
C GLY A 36 -61.16 12.59 -4.33
N ILE A 37 -61.75 11.55 -3.70
CA ILE A 37 -63.11 11.15 -3.91
C ILE A 37 -64.12 12.20 -3.41
N PRO A 38 -64.01 12.74 -2.19
CA PRO A 38 -64.88 13.88 -1.75
C PRO A 38 -64.68 15.13 -2.60
N ALA A 39 -63.45 15.44 -3.04
CA ALA A 39 -63.18 16.58 -3.93
C ALA A 39 -63.95 16.42 -5.25
N TYR A 40 -63.94 15.23 -5.86
CA TYR A 40 -64.74 14.92 -7.06
C TYR A 40 -66.21 15.10 -6.84
N LEU A 41 -66.76 14.51 -5.74
CA LEU A 41 -68.17 14.58 -5.39
C LEU A 41 -68.71 16.01 -5.18
N LEU A 42 -67.89 16.84 -4.52
CA LEU A 42 -68.20 18.22 -4.24
C LEU A 42 -68.12 19.14 -5.50
N THR A 43 -67.21 18.85 -6.42
CA THR A 43 -66.94 19.76 -7.56
C THR A 43 -67.66 19.35 -8.85
N ARG A 44 -68.22 18.10 -8.94
CA ARG A 44 -68.88 17.59 -10.15
C ARG A 44 -70.10 18.45 -10.56
N GLY A 45 -70.79 19.07 -9.60
CA GLY A 45 -71.94 19.92 -9.87
C GLY A 45 -71.58 21.31 -10.42
N THR A 46 -70.34 21.81 -10.16
CA THR A 46 -69.87 23.15 -10.59
C THR A 46 -68.97 23.07 -11.80
N LEU A 47 -68.08 22.10 -11.89
CA LEU A 47 -67.06 21.97 -12.98
C LEU A 47 -67.43 20.93 -14.05
N GLY A 48 -68.59 20.26 -13.92
CA GLY A 48 -68.97 19.11 -14.76
C GLY A 48 -68.12 17.85 -14.46
N ASN A 49 -68.59 16.70 -14.91
CA ASN A 49 -67.94 15.41 -14.63
C ASN A 49 -66.47 15.36 -15.09
N THR A 50 -66.19 15.91 -16.27
CA THR A 50 -64.82 15.85 -16.84
C THR A 50 -63.88 16.77 -16.09
N GLY A 51 -64.28 17.99 -15.71
CA GLY A 51 -63.48 18.93 -14.93
C GLY A 51 -63.21 18.46 -13.52
N ALA A 52 -64.23 17.91 -12.84
CA ALA A 52 -64.09 17.32 -11.51
C ALA A 52 -63.14 16.07 -11.52
N MET A 53 -63.14 15.28 -12.61
CA MET A 53 -62.27 14.15 -12.77
C MET A 53 -60.79 14.61 -12.92
N PHE A 54 -60.53 15.65 -13.73
CA PHE A 54 -59.19 16.19 -13.84
C PHE A 54 -58.70 16.83 -12.53
N LEU A 55 -59.55 17.47 -11.75
CA LEU A 55 -59.23 17.99 -10.43
C LEU A 55 -58.87 16.86 -9.44
N MET A 56 -59.69 15.77 -9.42
CA MET A 56 -59.43 14.58 -8.61
C MET A 56 -58.09 13.96 -8.99
N LEU A 57 -57.81 13.75 -10.30
CA LEU A 57 -56.54 13.22 -10.78
C LEU A 57 -55.35 14.12 -10.34
N GLY A 58 -55.50 15.44 -10.49
CA GLY A 58 -54.46 16.40 -10.04
C GLY A 58 -54.15 16.33 -8.54
N ILE A 59 -55.16 16.10 -7.70
CA ILE A 59 -55.01 15.91 -6.24
C ILE A 59 -54.39 14.55 -5.91
N MET A 60 -54.79 13.50 -6.64
CA MET A 60 -54.33 12.15 -6.35
C MET A 60 -52.92 11.83 -6.92
N LEU A 61 -52.51 12.50 -8.02
CA LEU A 61 -51.23 12.26 -8.70
C LEU A 61 -50.01 12.43 -7.78
N PRO A 62 -49.86 13.48 -6.95
CA PRO A 62 -48.75 13.60 -6.02
C PRO A 62 -48.66 12.42 -5.01
N ALA A 63 -49.82 11.95 -4.51
CA ALA A 63 -49.86 10.82 -3.60
C ALA A 63 -49.50 9.49 -4.29
N PHE A 64 -49.89 9.30 -5.57
CA PHE A 64 -49.42 8.18 -6.37
C PHE A 64 -47.91 8.19 -6.58
N LEU A 65 -47.33 9.38 -6.89
CA LEU A 65 -45.88 9.52 -7.01
C LEU A 65 -45.18 9.22 -5.68
N LEU A 66 -45.71 9.70 -4.57
CA LEU A 66 -45.20 9.37 -3.23
C LEU A 66 -45.26 7.87 -2.92
N ALA A 67 -46.30 7.16 -3.43
CA ALA A 67 -46.46 5.72 -3.19
C ALA A 67 -45.54 4.86 -4.05
N MET A 68 -45.37 5.23 -5.34
CA MET A 68 -44.77 4.34 -6.36
C MET A 68 -43.35 4.71 -6.73
N TYR A 69 -43.02 6.02 -6.74
CA TYR A 69 -41.71 6.45 -7.23
C TYR A 69 -40.61 6.22 -6.21
N GLU A 70 -39.57 5.57 -6.68
CA GLU A 70 -38.34 5.33 -5.91
C GLU A 70 -37.15 5.41 -6.85
N LYS A 71 -36.13 6.13 -6.45
CA LYS A 71 -34.88 6.25 -7.23
C LYS A 71 -33.69 5.95 -6.33
N ASP A 72 -32.82 5.04 -6.79
CA ASP A 72 -31.58 4.65 -6.08
C ASP A 72 -31.84 4.22 -4.61
N GLY A 73 -32.98 3.56 -4.36
CA GLY A 73 -33.40 3.14 -3.02
C GLY A 73 -34.00 4.28 -2.17
N LEU A 74 -34.02 5.51 -2.70
CA LEU A 74 -34.59 6.67 -2.01
C LEU A 74 -36.07 6.89 -2.42
N PRO A 75 -36.97 7.05 -1.48
CA PRO A 75 -38.36 7.36 -1.73
C PRO A 75 -38.54 8.79 -2.29
N PHE A 76 -39.63 9.01 -3.02
CA PHE A 76 -39.93 10.25 -3.76
C PHE A 76 -39.77 11.52 -2.91
N GLU A 77 -40.24 11.53 -1.67
CA GLU A 77 -40.13 12.66 -0.75
C GLU A 77 -38.66 13.05 -0.49
N LYS A 78 -37.75 12.07 -0.39
CA LYS A 78 -36.33 12.33 -0.20
C LYS A 78 -35.69 12.88 -1.49
N VAL A 79 -36.08 12.34 -2.64
CA VAL A 79 -35.63 12.85 -3.96
C VAL A 79 -36.08 14.31 -4.14
N VAL A 80 -37.35 14.62 -3.89
CA VAL A 80 -37.87 16.00 -3.98
C VAL A 80 -37.19 16.93 -2.98
N ARG A 81 -36.99 16.48 -1.74
CA ARG A 81 -36.25 17.23 -0.70
C ARG A 81 -34.84 17.59 -1.19
N ASN A 82 -34.13 16.66 -1.81
CA ASN A 82 -32.79 16.90 -2.32
C ASN A 82 -32.80 17.90 -3.48
N ILE A 83 -33.78 17.83 -4.39
CA ILE A 83 -33.98 18.82 -5.47
C ILE A 83 -34.27 20.22 -4.89
N ILE A 84 -35.19 20.31 -3.93
CA ILE A 84 -35.55 21.57 -3.27
C ILE A 84 -34.34 22.14 -2.51
N ARG A 85 -33.60 21.29 -1.78
CA ARG A 85 -32.37 21.71 -1.09
C ARG A 85 -31.35 22.28 -2.05
N ALA A 86 -31.09 21.58 -3.17
CA ALA A 86 -30.09 21.98 -4.15
C ALA A 86 -30.45 23.21 -4.95
N LYS A 87 -31.75 23.38 -5.34
CA LYS A 87 -32.17 24.49 -6.20
C LYS A 87 -32.64 25.74 -5.43
N PHE A 88 -33.29 25.55 -4.28
CA PHE A 88 -34.03 26.66 -3.62
C PHE A 88 -33.50 26.99 -2.21
N LEU A 89 -32.97 26.00 -1.46
CA LEU A 89 -32.58 26.22 -0.06
C LEU A 89 -31.14 26.59 0.13
N ARG A 90 -30.25 26.08 -0.73
CA ARG A 90 -28.81 26.33 -0.66
C ARG A 90 -28.33 27.14 -1.88
N PRO A 91 -27.42 28.10 -1.72
CA PRO A 91 -26.82 28.81 -2.86
C PRO A 91 -26.01 27.85 -3.68
N GLY A 92 -26.21 27.84 -5.00
CA GLY A 92 -25.49 26.93 -5.90
C GLY A 92 -24.01 27.29 -6.02
N ILE A 93 -23.64 28.57 -6.00
CA ILE A 93 -22.25 29.06 -5.99
C ILE A 93 -21.93 29.57 -4.61
N ARG A 94 -20.78 29.12 -4.08
CA ARG A 94 -20.25 29.52 -2.79
C ARG A 94 -18.82 30.01 -2.97
N ALA A 95 -18.67 31.29 -2.86
CA ALA A 95 -17.37 31.94 -2.92
C ALA A 95 -16.68 31.89 -1.55
N TYR A 96 -15.36 31.92 -1.55
CA TYR A 96 -14.56 32.21 -0.36
C TYR A 96 -14.95 33.59 0.20
N ARG A 97 -15.12 33.68 1.51
CA ARG A 97 -15.42 34.94 2.22
C ARG A 97 -14.60 34.96 3.49
N THR A 98 -13.69 35.92 3.62
CA THR A 98 -12.89 36.10 4.83
C THR A 98 -13.78 36.44 6.01
N GLU A 99 -13.78 35.63 7.05
CA GLU A 99 -14.43 35.88 8.33
C GLU A 99 -13.35 36.14 9.38
N ASN A 100 -12.95 37.40 9.56
CA ASN A 100 -11.96 37.78 10.57
C ASN A 100 -12.61 37.85 11.95
N ILE A 101 -12.12 37.09 12.93
CA ILE A 101 -12.61 37.05 14.32
C ILE A 101 -12.53 38.40 14.99
N TYR A 102 -11.59 39.29 14.60
CA TYR A 102 -11.39 40.62 15.14
C TYR A 102 -12.24 41.69 14.44
N ALA A 103 -12.90 41.36 13.33
CA ALA A 103 -13.73 42.33 12.60
C ALA A 103 -14.83 43.02 13.43
N PRO A 104 -15.48 42.38 14.44
CA PRO A 104 -16.43 43.05 15.32
C PRO A 104 -15.83 44.09 16.26
N PHE A 105 -14.51 44.01 16.51
CA PHE A 105 -13.80 44.91 17.41
C PHE A 105 -13.05 46.02 16.65
N ALA A 106 -12.96 45.96 15.32
CA ALA A 106 -12.46 47.04 14.50
C ALA A 106 -13.54 48.12 14.37
N GLY A 107 -13.28 49.31 14.94
CA GLY A 107 -14.22 50.43 14.89
C GLY A 107 -14.67 50.78 13.44
N PRO A 108 -15.69 51.57 13.27
CA PRO A 108 -16.38 51.82 11.97
C PRO A 108 -15.55 52.49 10.86
N GLY A 109 -14.23 52.45 10.96
CA GLY A 109 -13.32 53.10 10.01
C GLY A 109 -12.20 52.25 9.41
N ALA A 110 -12.00 50.96 9.81
CA ALA A 110 -10.92 50.15 9.28
C ALA A 110 -11.43 49.08 8.31
N GLY A 111 -11.16 49.26 7.03
CA GLY A 111 -11.09 48.15 6.09
C GLY A 111 -12.31 47.76 5.28
N LYS A 112 -12.94 48.68 4.58
CA LYS A 112 -13.98 48.35 3.55
C LYS A 112 -13.58 48.62 2.12
N GLU A 113 -12.42 49.13 1.82
CA GLU A 113 -12.19 49.71 0.48
C GLU A 113 -11.24 48.94 -0.48
N ASP A 114 -10.37 48.04 -0.07
CA ASP A 114 -9.29 47.61 -0.98
C ASP A 114 -9.46 46.21 -1.66
N VAL A 115 -10.50 45.47 -1.39
CA VAL A 115 -10.69 44.11 -2.01
C VAL A 115 -11.95 44.01 -2.89
N ILE A 116 -12.84 44.99 -2.87
CA ILE A 116 -14.13 44.90 -3.58
C ILE A 116 -14.06 45.49 -5.00
N GLU A 117 -13.09 46.33 -5.33
CA GLU A 117 -13.09 47.02 -6.64
C GLU A 117 -12.63 46.21 -7.86
N LYS A 118 -11.81 45.18 -7.69
CA LYS A 118 -11.32 44.38 -8.86
C LYS A 118 -12.25 43.30 -9.40
N HIS A 119 -13.39 43.01 -8.76
CA HIS A 119 -14.34 41.99 -9.22
C HIS A 119 -15.75 42.50 -9.56
N LYS A 120 -15.99 43.83 -9.54
CA LYS A 120 -17.31 44.43 -9.89
C LYS A 120 -17.60 44.58 -11.39
N GLU A 121 -16.59 44.49 -12.25
CA GLU A 121 -16.78 44.77 -13.68
C GLU A 121 -17.26 43.63 -14.58
N LYS A 122 -17.50 42.42 -14.09
CA LYS A 122 -17.92 41.28 -14.95
C LYS A 122 -19.24 40.59 -14.66
N ASN A 123 -20.01 40.95 -13.65
CA ASN A 123 -21.29 40.30 -13.39
C ASN A 123 -22.39 41.29 -12.97
N GLY A 124 -22.85 42.10 -13.91
CA GLY A 124 -24.12 42.84 -13.79
C GLY A 124 -25.30 41.88 -13.90
N ALA A 125 -25.92 41.57 -12.80
CA ALA A 125 -27.32 41.19 -12.57
C ALA A 125 -27.44 40.40 -11.26
N ALA A 126 -27.53 41.10 -10.14
CA ALA A 126 -27.86 40.46 -8.86
C ALA A 126 -29.21 40.95 -8.37
N ALA A 127 -30.14 40.03 -8.29
CA ALA A 127 -31.49 40.22 -7.76
C ALA A 127 -31.47 40.75 -6.32
N LYS A 128 -32.19 41.83 -6.05
CA LYS A 128 -32.57 42.28 -4.71
C LYS A 128 -33.56 41.27 -4.09
N GLY A 129 -33.09 40.41 -3.19
CA GLY A 129 -33.89 39.52 -2.35
C GLY A 129 -33.46 39.64 -0.89
N LYS A 130 -34.34 40.08 -0.01
CA LYS A 130 -34.10 40.15 1.43
C LYS A 130 -33.79 38.77 2.03
N GLY A 131 -32.63 38.64 2.67
CA GLY A 131 -32.44 37.81 3.85
C GLY A 131 -32.13 36.28 3.65
N ARG A 132 -30.96 35.93 3.68
CA ARG A 132 -30.24 34.82 4.30
C ARG A 132 -28.78 34.96 3.90
N ALA A 133 -27.89 35.00 4.88
CA ALA A 133 -26.46 35.09 4.59
C ALA A 133 -26.09 33.96 3.62
N ALA A 134 -25.55 34.31 2.46
CA ALA A 134 -25.17 33.31 1.46
C ALA A 134 -24.06 32.43 2.03
N LEU A 135 -24.25 31.13 2.04
CA LEU A 135 -23.30 30.14 2.52
C LEU A 135 -21.95 30.36 1.81
N SER A 136 -20.86 30.48 2.56
CA SER A 136 -19.51 30.61 2.03
C SER A 136 -18.88 29.24 1.73
N ALA A 137 -17.75 29.21 1.02
CA ALA A 137 -16.98 28.00 0.79
C ALA A 137 -16.55 27.36 2.14
N GLN A 138 -16.12 28.18 3.10
CA GLN A 138 -15.72 27.75 4.44
C GLN A 138 -16.86 27.06 5.19
N GLN A 139 -18.09 27.61 5.09
CA GLN A 139 -19.28 27.06 5.76
C GLN A 139 -19.76 25.74 5.14
N THR A 140 -19.29 25.39 3.94
CA THR A 140 -19.56 24.09 3.32
C THR A 140 -18.77 22.97 3.98
N ILE A 141 -17.60 23.28 4.58
CA ILE A 141 -16.76 22.29 5.26
C ILE A 141 -17.41 21.93 6.59
N PRO A 142 -17.77 20.64 6.83
CA PRO A 142 -18.72 20.28 7.86
C PRO A 142 -18.17 20.31 9.29
N TYR A 143 -16.85 20.35 9.53
CA TYR A 143 -16.34 20.34 10.88
C TYR A 143 -16.62 21.66 11.64
N LEU A 144 -16.81 21.55 12.96
CA LEU A 144 -17.05 22.70 13.84
C LEU A 144 -15.73 23.23 14.43
N SER A 145 -14.86 22.34 14.91
CA SER A 145 -13.52 22.70 15.39
C SER A 145 -12.51 21.60 15.09
N MET A 146 -11.26 21.99 14.86
CA MET A 146 -10.09 21.11 14.74
C MET A 146 -9.11 21.48 15.84
N HIS A 147 -8.59 20.49 16.56
CA HIS A 147 -7.65 20.67 17.66
C HIS A 147 -6.24 20.25 17.25
N PRO A 148 -5.18 20.79 17.88
CA PRO A 148 -3.79 20.46 17.55
C PRO A 148 -3.45 18.96 17.63
N ASP A 149 -4.08 18.22 18.56
CA ASP A 149 -3.94 16.78 18.77
C ASP A 149 -4.68 15.92 17.72
N GLY A 150 -5.24 16.54 16.69
CA GLY A 150 -5.98 15.86 15.63
C GLY A 150 -7.44 15.55 15.96
N VAL A 151 -7.96 15.87 17.13
CA VAL A 151 -9.37 15.71 17.45
C VAL A 151 -10.20 16.74 16.67
N CYS A 152 -11.18 16.24 15.93
CA CYS A 152 -12.09 17.05 15.11
C CYS A 152 -13.52 16.92 15.62
N LYS A 153 -14.18 18.04 15.90
CA LYS A 153 -15.59 18.09 16.27
C LYS A 153 -16.46 18.29 15.04
N LEU A 154 -17.45 17.44 14.89
CA LEU A 154 -18.42 17.45 13.79
C LEU A 154 -19.84 17.80 14.26
N PRO A 155 -20.78 18.13 13.35
CA PRO A 155 -22.18 18.27 13.69
C PRO A 155 -22.75 17.02 14.35
N GLY A 156 -23.73 17.18 15.23
CA GLY A 156 -24.34 16.05 15.96
C GLY A 156 -23.56 15.50 17.13
N GLY A 157 -22.51 16.22 17.60
CA GLY A 157 -21.73 15.77 18.76
C GLY A 157 -20.75 14.63 18.46
N LEU A 158 -20.44 14.40 17.20
CA LEU A 158 -19.44 13.40 16.80
C LEU A 158 -18.03 14.00 16.87
N TYR A 159 -17.10 13.31 17.52
CA TYR A 159 -15.68 13.64 17.58
C TYR A 159 -14.88 12.56 16.85
N THR A 160 -13.91 12.95 16.01
CA THR A 160 -13.18 12.01 15.17
C THR A 160 -11.67 12.23 15.23
N LYS A 161 -10.92 11.13 15.03
CA LYS A 161 -9.49 11.12 14.75
C LYS A 161 -9.20 10.37 13.46
N THR A 162 -8.03 10.62 12.86
CA THR A 162 -7.61 10.01 11.60
C THR A 162 -6.21 9.42 11.75
N VAL A 163 -6.01 8.24 11.20
CA VAL A 163 -4.72 7.55 11.10
C VAL A 163 -4.41 7.37 9.62
N GLU A 164 -3.20 7.74 9.19
CA GLU A 164 -2.64 7.41 7.90
C GLU A 164 -2.00 6.03 7.96
N TYR A 165 -2.16 5.20 6.91
CA TYR A 165 -1.55 3.88 6.84
C TYR A 165 -1.03 3.59 5.43
N GLU A 166 0.02 2.76 5.37
CA GLU A 166 0.70 2.39 4.14
C GLU A 166 0.22 1.06 3.56
N ASP A 167 0.70 0.74 2.37
CA ASP A 167 0.50 -0.56 1.74
C ASP A 167 1.43 -1.63 2.30
N ILE A 168 0.95 -2.88 2.23
CA ILE A 168 1.76 -4.09 2.32
C ILE A 168 1.67 -4.85 0.99
N ASN A 169 2.58 -5.78 0.74
CA ASN A 169 2.66 -6.53 -0.52
C ASN A 169 1.60 -7.64 -0.60
N TYR A 170 0.33 -7.28 -0.56
CA TYR A 170 -0.79 -8.23 -0.64
C TYR A 170 -0.88 -8.90 -2.02
N SER A 171 -0.81 -8.11 -3.11
CA SER A 171 -1.02 -8.61 -4.48
C SER A 171 0.02 -9.62 -4.94
N VAL A 172 1.23 -9.59 -4.37
CA VAL A 172 2.36 -10.49 -4.71
C VAL A 172 2.62 -11.55 -3.63
N ALA A 173 1.81 -11.56 -2.57
CA ALA A 173 1.94 -12.53 -1.49
C ALA A 173 1.48 -13.93 -1.92
N SER A 174 1.96 -14.96 -1.22
CA SER A 174 1.47 -16.33 -1.41
C SER A 174 -0.04 -16.43 -1.08
N THR A 175 -0.72 -17.44 -1.62
CA THR A 175 -2.16 -17.64 -1.32
C THR A 175 -2.40 -17.84 0.18
N GLU A 176 -1.48 -18.48 0.88
CA GLU A 176 -1.53 -18.69 2.34
C GLU A 176 -1.44 -17.35 3.08
N ASP A 177 -0.47 -16.49 2.69
CA ASP A 177 -0.30 -15.15 3.27
C ASP A 177 -1.47 -14.23 2.95
N GLN A 178 -2.01 -14.28 1.72
CA GLN A 178 -3.21 -13.53 1.33
C GLN A 178 -4.40 -13.91 2.22
N THR A 179 -4.58 -15.20 2.49
CA THR A 179 -5.64 -15.70 3.36
C THR A 179 -5.43 -15.24 4.81
N ALA A 180 -4.20 -15.27 5.30
CA ALA A 180 -3.86 -14.78 6.64
C ALA A 180 -4.12 -13.26 6.79
N ILE A 181 -3.73 -12.46 5.80
CA ILE A 181 -4.00 -11.01 5.76
C ILE A 181 -5.50 -10.75 5.71
N PHE A 182 -6.26 -11.48 4.88
CA PHE A 182 -7.71 -11.35 4.80
C PHE A 182 -8.39 -11.66 6.13
N SER A 183 -8.01 -12.75 6.78
CA SER A 183 -8.53 -13.14 8.11
C SER A 183 -8.19 -12.10 9.19
N GLY A 184 -6.96 -11.60 9.17
CA GLY A 184 -6.54 -10.53 10.08
C GLY A 184 -7.30 -9.22 9.85
N TRP A 185 -7.55 -8.85 8.57
CA TRP A 185 -8.34 -7.69 8.20
C TRP A 185 -9.81 -7.84 8.61
N SER A 186 -10.41 -9.02 8.40
CA SER A 186 -11.76 -9.34 8.89
C SER A 186 -11.88 -9.19 10.41
N SER A 187 -10.87 -9.69 11.14
CA SER A 187 -10.80 -9.54 12.60
C SER A 187 -10.67 -8.08 13.03
N PHE A 188 -9.92 -7.27 12.27
CA PHE A 188 -9.80 -5.84 12.52
C PHE A 188 -11.13 -5.10 12.30
N LEU A 189 -11.88 -5.40 11.25
CA LEU A 189 -13.21 -4.83 11.05
C LEU A 189 -14.16 -5.17 12.21
N ASN A 190 -14.06 -6.36 12.78
CA ASN A 190 -14.84 -6.79 13.93
C ASN A 190 -14.46 -6.08 15.24
N TYR A 191 -13.37 -5.32 15.29
CA TYR A 191 -13.07 -4.45 16.43
C TYR A 191 -14.09 -3.32 16.56
N PHE A 192 -14.59 -2.76 15.47
CA PHE A 192 -15.53 -1.64 15.48
C PHE A 192 -16.93 -2.10 15.85
N ASP A 193 -17.45 -1.61 16.94
CA ASP A 193 -18.83 -1.84 17.38
C ASP A 193 -19.82 -0.78 16.82
N SER A 194 -21.08 -0.88 17.21
CA SER A 194 -22.12 0.04 16.71
C SER A 194 -21.97 1.49 17.18
N SER A 195 -21.12 1.75 18.19
CA SER A 195 -20.83 3.09 18.73
C SER A 195 -19.64 3.76 18.02
N LEU A 196 -18.88 2.99 17.22
CA LEU A 196 -17.65 3.41 16.56
C LEU A 196 -17.81 3.41 15.04
N PRO A 197 -18.51 4.38 14.42
CA PRO A 197 -18.51 4.53 12.98
C PRO A 197 -17.11 4.88 12.48
N PHE A 198 -16.73 4.33 11.32
CA PHE A 198 -15.43 4.64 10.71
C PHE A 198 -15.54 4.82 9.20
N GLN A 199 -14.56 5.50 8.65
CA GLN A 199 -14.43 5.80 7.23
C GLN A 199 -13.05 5.36 6.75
N LEU A 200 -13.00 4.59 5.66
CA LEU A 200 -11.79 4.37 4.89
C LEU A 200 -11.77 5.36 3.73
N SER A 201 -10.68 6.09 3.57
CA SER A 201 -10.49 7.06 2.51
C SER A 201 -9.24 6.74 1.71
N PHE A 202 -9.39 6.61 0.39
CA PHE A 202 -8.32 6.36 -0.57
C PHE A 202 -8.26 7.56 -1.51
N ILE A 203 -7.13 8.24 -1.54
CA ILE A 203 -6.99 9.50 -2.27
C ILE A 203 -5.88 9.35 -3.32
N ASN A 204 -6.27 9.39 -4.58
CA ASN A 204 -5.38 9.43 -5.72
C ASN A 204 -5.25 10.88 -6.18
N ARG A 205 -4.04 11.44 -6.14
CA ARG A 205 -3.77 12.83 -6.52
C ARG A 205 -2.58 12.94 -7.42
N ARG A 206 -2.64 13.87 -8.37
CA ARG A 206 -1.47 14.22 -9.19
C ARG A 206 -0.48 15.00 -8.34
N SER A 207 0.65 14.38 -8.07
CA SER A 207 1.77 15.04 -7.43
C SER A 207 2.49 15.91 -8.46
N HIS A 208 2.39 17.22 -8.33
CA HIS A 208 3.15 18.18 -9.12
C HIS A 208 4.50 18.51 -8.47
N SER A 209 4.77 17.92 -7.32
CA SER A 209 5.98 18.18 -6.54
C SER A 209 7.18 17.47 -7.14
N ARG A 210 7.82 18.11 -8.13
CA ARG A 210 9.22 17.79 -8.51
C ARG A 210 10.19 17.88 -7.33
N SER A 211 9.77 18.46 -6.19
CA SER A 211 10.63 18.72 -5.05
C SER A 211 10.74 17.55 -4.06
N ARG A 212 9.80 16.60 -4.02
CA ARG A 212 9.91 15.41 -3.15
C ARG A 212 11.00 14.43 -3.59
N TYR A 213 11.35 14.42 -4.87
CA TYR A 213 12.49 13.67 -5.37
C TYR A 213 13.67 14.62 -5.55
N GLN A 214 14.26 15.06 -4.44
CA GLN A 214 15.60 15.64 -4.48
C GLN A 214 16.58 14.50 -4.79
N VAL A 215 16.52 14.00 -6.01
CA VAL A 215 17.62 13.21 -6.58
C VAL A 215 18.73 14.21 -6.92
N ASN A 216 19.35 14.71 -5.89
CA ASN A 216 20.52 15.53 -6.01
C ASN A 216 21.63 14.77 -5.28
N ILE A 217 22.50 14.13 -6.06
CA ILE A 217 23.65 13.46 -5.51
C ILE A 217 24.58 14.57 -4.96
N PRO A 218 24.88 14.60 -3.67
CA PRO A 218 25.68 15.66 -3.09
C PRO A 218 27.08 15.68 -3.70
N LYS A 219 27.60 16.86 -4.00
CA LYS A 219 28.99 17.03 -4.45
C LYS A 219 29.95 16.60 -3.33
N ALA A 220 31.03 15.96 -3.71
CA ALA A 220 32.11 15.54 -2.83
C ALA A 220 33.44 16.13 -3.30
N ASP A 221 34.41 16.13 -2.43
CA ASP A 221 35.78 16.60 -2.75
C ASP A 221 36.56 15.49 -3.45
N ASP A 222 36.07 15.13 -4.67
CA ASP A 222 36.67 14.13 -5.54
C ASP A 222 36.50 14.51 -7.02
N ASN A 223 37.18 13.80 -7.91
CA ASN A 223 37.19 14.10 -9.35
C ASN A 223 35.90 13.67 -10.10
N TYR A 224 34.83 13.25 -9.38
CA TYR A 224 33.60 12.66 -9.98
C TYR A 224 32.38 13.59 -9.98
N ASN A 225 32.56 14.89 -9.69
CA ASN A 225 31.43 15.82 -9.64
C ASN A 225 30.73 16.01 -11.01
N SER A 226 31.47 15.97 -12.10
CA SER A 226 30.89 15.99 -13.46
C SER A 226 30.01 14.75 -13.71
N VAL A 227 30.45 13.57 -13.25
CA VAL A 227 29.68 12.32 -13.35
C VAL A 227 28.42 12.39 -12.48
N ARG A 228 28.51 12.99 -11.28
CA ARG A 228 27.34 13.22 -10.41
C ARG A 228 26.30 14.12 -11.06
N ASP A 229 26.73 15.19 -11.70
CA ASP A 229 25.84 16.13 -12.39
C ASP A 229 25.15 15.46 -13.60
N GLU A 230 25.88 14.68 -14.40
CA GLU A 230 25.33 13.91 -15.54
C GLU A 230 24.36 12.83 -15.05
N PHE A 231 24.74 12.05 -14.05
CA PHE A 231 23.91 10.99 -13.50
C PHE A 231 22.63 11.56 -12.85
N THR A 232 22.74 12.67 -12.13
CA THR A 232 21.59 13.43 -11.59
C THR A 232 20.67 13.91 -12.71
N GLY A 233 21.22 14.41 -13.81
CA GLY A 233 20.46 14.82 -15.00
C GLY A 233 19.72 13.65 -15.64
N MET A 234 20.38 12.51 -15.77
CA MET A 234 19.78 11.27 -16.27
C MET A 234 18.61 10.79 -15.38
N LEU A 235 18.79 10.77 -14.05
CA LEU A 235 17.75 10.38 -13.11
C LEU A 235 16.56 11.33 -13.15
N LYS A 236 16.80 12.64 -13.21
CA LYS A 236 15.74 13.65 -13.37
C LYS A 236 14.94 13.44 -14.66
N ASN A 237 15.61 13.11 -15.75
CA ASN A 237 14.97 12.82 -17.04
C ASN A 237 14.14 11.51 -16.98
N GLN A 238 14.63 10.47 -16.32
CA GLN A 238 13.88 9.24 -16.12
C GLN A 238 12.63 9.48 -15.26
N ILE A 239 12.77 10.21 -14.16
CA ILE A 239 11.65 10.59 -13.30
C ILE A 239 10.62 11.43 -14.09
N ALA A 240 11.08 12.34 -14.95
CA ALA A 240 10.18 13.17 -15.75
C ALA A 240 9.40 12.40 -16.83
N LYS A 241 10.02 11.35 -17.41
CA LYS A 241 9.39 10.52 -18.45
C LYS A 241 8.37 9.53 -17.90
N SER A 242 8.54 9.14 -16.65
CA SER A 242 7.89 7.98 -16.08
C SER A 242 6.72 8.27 -15.18
N ASN A 243 6.59 9.50 -14.76
CA ASN A 243 5.68 9.84 -13.68
C ASN A 243 4.29 10.18 -14.23
N ASN A 244 3.34 9.26 -14.17
CA ASN A 244 1.92 9.59 -14.24
C ASN A 244 1.53 10.51 -13.07
N GLY A 245 2.42 10.69 -12.10
CA GLY A 245 2.33 11.67 -11.04
C GLY A 245 1.21 11.42 -10.04
N ILE A 246 0.64 10.22 -9.97
CA ILE A 246 -0.38 9.90 -8.99
C ILE A 246 0.24 9.39 -7.71
N GLU A 247 0.02 10.14 -6.66
CA GLU A 247 0.29 9.77 -5.28
C GLU A 247 -0.98 9.18 -4.66
N ARG A 248 -0.85 7.99 -4.04
CA ARG A 248 -1.94 7.27 -3.38
C ARG A 248 -1.74 7.35 -1.88
N SER A 249 -2.72 7.90 -1.18
CA SER A 249 -2.71 8.01 0.28
C SER A 249 -3.95 7.32 0.84
N LYS A 250 -3.82 6.72 2.01
CA LYS A 250 -4.84 5.90 2.65
C LYS A 250 -5.04 6.32 4.10
N TYR A 251 -6.29 6.51 4.46
CA TYR A 251 -6.66 7.00 5.79
C TYR A 251 -7.81 6.19 6.37
N ILE A 252 -7.74 5.95 7.67
CA ILE A 252 -8.87 5.50 8.46
C ILE A 252 -9.26 6.61 9.44
N THR A 253 -10.53 7.04 9.37
CA THR A 253 -11.09 8.02 10.30
C THR A 253 -12.17 7.33 11.11
N PHE A 254 -12.08 7.37 12.42
CA PHE A 254 -13.05 6.80 13.35
C PHE A 254 -13.59 7.88 14.26
N GLY A 255 -14.83 7.68 14.74
CA GLY A 255 -15.53 8.69 15.52
C GLY A 255 -16.30 8.10 16.69
N ILE A 256 -16.50 8.93 17.71
CA ILE A 256 -17.35 8.63 18.86
C ILE A 256 -18.30 9.78 19.14
N PRO A 257 -19.55 9.51 19.52
CA PRO A 257 -20.43 10.53 20.05
C PRO A 257 -20.00 10.88 21.48
N ALA A 258 -19.95 12.18 21.79
CA ALA A 258 -19.65 12.69 23.12
C ALA A 258 -20.27 14.07 23.33
N GLU A 259 -20.54 14.44 24.58
CA GLU A 259 -21.08 15.76 24.92
C GLU A 259 -20.01 16.86 24.81
N GLY A 260 -18.75 16.52 25.14
CA GLY A 260 -17.65 17.46 25.15
C GLY A 260 -16.30 16.83 24.79
N ILE A 261 -15.32 17.70 24.52
CA ILE A 261 -13.96 17.27 24.17
C ILE A 261 -13.24 16.56 25.32
N ALA A 262 -13.54 16.94 26.56
CA ALA A 262 -12.94 16.34 27.76
C ALA A 262 -13.28 14.85 27.88
N GLU A 263 -14.49 14.46 27.48
CA GLU A 263 -14.93 13.06 27.40
C GLU A 263 -14.39 12.37 26.12
N ALA A 264 -14.44 13.08 25.00
CA ALA A 264 -14.09 12.51 23.71
C ALA A 264 -12.60 12.15 23.60
N ARG A 265 -11.70 13.02 24.08
CA ARG A 265 -10.24 12.88 23.88
C ARG A 265 -9.68 11.57 24.43
N PRO A 266 -9.83 11.19 25.70
CA PRO A 266 -9.25 9.95 26.23
C PRO A 266 -9.84 8.70 25.58
N ARG A 267 -11.12 8.74 25.18
CA ARG A 267 -11.76 7.62 24.46
C ARG A 267 -11.20 7.47 23.05
N LEU A 268 -11.00 8.58 22.34
CA LEU A 268 -10.40 8.57 20.99
C LEU A 268 -8.92 8.15 21.01
N GLU A 269 -8.15 8.56 22.03
CA GLU A 269 -6.75 8.13 22.19
C GLU A 269 -6.65 6.61 22.42
N ARG A 270 -7.58 6.04 23.18
CA ARG A 270 -7.65 4.58 23.36
C ARG A 270 -7.97 3.88 22.04
N VAL A 271 -9.00 4.33 21.31
CA VAL A 271 -9.36 3.75 20.02
C VAL A 271 -8.20 3.88 19.01
N GLU A 272 -7.48 5.02 19.01
CA GLU A 272 -6.29 5.23 18.20
C GLU A 272 -5.21 4.19 18.50
N ALA A 273 -4.89 3.96 19.76
CA ALA A 273 -3.92 2.96 20.17
C ALA A 273 -4.33 1.53 19.74
N ASP A 274 -5.61 1.19 19.87
CA ASP A 274 -6.14 -0.10 19.44
C ASP A 274 -6.09 -0.27 17.92
N VAL A 275 -6.42 0.76 17.15
CA VAL A 275 -6.33 0.79 15.68
C VAL A 275 -4.87 0.61 15.24
N MET A 276 -3.94 1.36 15.83
CA MET A 276 -2.51 1.22 15.57
C MET A 276 -2.00 -0.19 15.93
N GLY A 277 -2.46 -0.75 17.04
CA GLY A 277 -2.13 -2.12 17.46
C GLY A 277 -2.61 -3.17 16.45
N ASN A 278 -3.80 -3.00 15.87
CA ASN A 278 -4.33 -3.90 14.84
C ASN A 278 -3.54 -3.79 13.52
N PHE A 279 -3.19 -2.58 13.07
CA PHE A 279 -2.32 -2.39 11.91
C PHE A 279 -0.93 -3.02 12.13
N LYS A 280 -0.36 -2.88 13.32
CA LYS A 280 0.93 -3.51 13.66
C LYS A 280 0.87 -5.04 13.58
N ARG A 281 -0.23 -5.67 14.00
CA ARG A 281 -0.44 -7.14 13.85
C ARG A 281 -0.46 -7.56 12.39
N LEU A 282 -1.02 -6.73 11.51
CA LEU A 282 -1.02 -6.94 10.05
C LEU A 282 0.31 -6.54 9.38
N SER A 283 1.30 -6.08 10.15
CA SER A 283 2.56 -5.53 9.63
C SER A 283 2.37 -4.31 8.71
N VAL A 284 1.30 -3.55 8.91
CA VAL A 284 0.98 -2.33 8.17
C VAL A 284 1.59 -1.14 8.91
N PRO A 285 2.50 -0.36 8.29
CA PRO A 285 2.97 0.89 8.84
C PRO A 285 1.81 1.88 8.94
N SER A 286 1.69 2.56 10.06
CA SER A 286 0.61 3.51 10.29
C SER A 286 1.04 4.60 11.26
N GLU A 287 0.54 5.84 11.04
CA GLU A 287 0.86 7.01 11.86
C GLU A 287 -0.41 7.80 12.20
N PRO A 288 -0.57 8.24 13.45
CA PRO A 288 -1.69 9.10 13.83
C PRO A 288 -1.50 10.50 13.26
N MET A 289 -2.57 11.11 12.77
CA MET A 289 -2.53 12.46 12.20
C MET A 289 -2.83 13.50 13.27
N ASP A 290 -1.95 14.47 13.42
CA ASP A 290 -2.20 15.67 14.20
C ASP A 290 -3.17 16.63 13.48
N GLY A 291 -3.57 17.70 14.16
CA GLY A 291 -4.53 18.66 13.57
C GLY A 291 -3.97 19.37 12.33
N ARG A 292 -2.67 19.65 12.26
CA ARG A 292 -2.04 20.27 11.11
C ARG A 292 -2.02 19.32 9.90
N ALA A 293 -1.69 18.06 10.11
CA ALA A 293 -1.70 17.03 9.07
C ALA A 293 -3.12 16.82 8.52
N ARG A 294 -4.14 16.79 9.39
CA ARG A 294 -5.54 16.71 8.97
C ARG A 294 -5.99 17.93 8.17
N LEU A 295 -5.59 19.15 8.58
CA LEU A 295 -5.88 20.36 7.81
C LEU A 295 -5.16 20.35 6.46
N ALA A 296 -3.92 19.90 6.40
CA ALA A 296 -3.18 19.71 5.14
C ALA A 296 -3.87 18.71 4.20
N LEU A 297 -4.39 17.63 4.75
CA LEU A 297 -5.18 16.64 4.00
C LEU A 297 -6.45 17.28 3.41
N LEU A 298 -7.23 18.01 4.23
CA LEU A 298 -8.43 18.69 3.80
C LEU A 298 -8.12 19.78 2.76
N HIS A 299 -7.09 20.59 2.99
CA HIS A 299 -6.61 21.57 2.00
C HIS A 299 -6.35 20.89 0.66
N SER A 300 -5.72 19.79 0.71
CA SER A 300 -5.37 19.02 -0.46
C SER A 300 -6.58 18.50 -1.25
N GLN A 301 -7.66 18.12 -0.56
CA GLN A 301 -8.91 17.68 -1.19
C GLN A 301 -9.71 18.88 -1.74
N MET A 302 -9.51 20.07 -1.18
CA MET A 302 -10.19 21.31 -1.60
C MET A 302 -9.47 22.08 -2.72
N HIS A 303 -8.17 21.79 -2.95
CA HIS A 303 -7.36 22.47 -3.97
C HIS A 303 -6.77 21.44 -4.96
N PRO A 304 -7.61 20.78 -5.78
CA PRO A 304 -7.13 19.85 -6.78
C PRO A 304 -6.18 20.55 -7.77
N GLY A 305 -5.05 19.89 -8.10
CA GLY A 305 -4.05 20.44 -9.01
C GLY A 305 -3.23 21.62 -8.48
N SER A 306 -3.38 22.02 -7.22
CA SER A 306 -2.54 23.06 -6.61
C SER A 306 -1.09 22.58 -6.48
N ARG A 307 -0.16 23.49 -6.85
CA ARG A 307 1.29 23.28 -6.70
C ARG A 307 1.83 23.84 -5.39
N GLU A 308 1.02 24.59 -4.67
CA GLU A 308 1.44 25.27 -3.45
C GLU A 308 1.44 24.31 -2.27
N ALA A 309 2.51 24.38 -1.47
CA ALA A 309 2.57 23.64 -0.22
C ALA A 309 1.64 24.30 0.81
N PHE A 310 0.90 23.47 1.56
CA PHE A 310 0.05 23.96 2.64
C PHE A 310 0.91 24.64 3.72
N ARG A 311 0.67 25.92 3.93
CA ARG A 311 1.34 26.76 4.94
C ARG A 311 0.33 27.14 6.02
N PHE A 312 0.48 26.56 7.18
CA PHE A 312 -0.36 26.80 8.35
C PHE A 312 0.41 26.52 9.64
N SER A 313 0.23 27.40 10.60
CA SER A 313 0.67 27.21 11.99
C SER A 313 -0.48 27.61 12.92
N TRP A 314 -0.63 26.91 14.04
CA TRP A 314 -1.63 27.27 15.06
C TRP A 314 -1.43 28.69 15.62
N LYS A 315 -0.24 29.28 15.50
CA LYS A 315 0.07 30.65 15.86
C LYS A 315 -0.53 31.66 14.88
N ASP A 316 -0.84 31.27 13.66
CA ASP A 316 -1.39 32.15 12.64
C ASP A 316 -2.83 32.57 12.97
N ILE A 317 -3.62 31.70 13.63
CA ILE A 317 -5.01 31.97 14.02
C ILE A 317 -5.12 33.24 14.88
N PRO A 318 -4.47 33.36 16.05
CA PRO A 318 -4.55 34.55 16.87
C PRO A 318 -3.86 35.78 16.24
N GLN A 319 -2.86 35.57 15.36
CA GLN A 319 -2.15 36.68 14.71
C GLN A 319 -2.95 37.32 13.60
N THR A 320 -3.64 36.50 12.80
CA THR A 320 -4.40 36.98 11.63
C THR A 320 -5.88 37.18 11.92
N GLY A 321 -6.40 36.54 12.97
CA GLY A 321 -7.84 36.46 13.26
C GLY A 321 -8.63 35.59 12.28
N LEU A 322 -7.94 34.81 11.45
CA LEU A 322 -8.56 33.86 10.52
C LEU A 322 -8.78 32.51 11.20
N GLY A 323 -9.89 31.85 10.90
CA GLY A 323 -10.17 30.51 11.37
C GLY A 323 -9.42 29.44 10.56
N ALA A 324 -9.23 28.24 11.11
CA ALA A 324 -8.55 27.13 10.39
C ALA A 324 -9.22 26.80 9.03
N LYS A 325 -10.53 27.07 8.88
CA LYS A 325 -11.25 26.89 7.61
C LYS A 325 -10.82 27.85 6.52
N ASP A 326 -10.35 29.04 6.88
CA ASP A 326 -9.89 30.03 5.91
C ASP A 326 -8.61 29.59 5.18
N PHE A 327 -7.78 28.78 5.83
CA PHE A 327 -6.56 28.23 5.24
C PHE A 327 -6.77 27.00 4.34
N ILE A 328 -7.96 26.37 4.40
CA ILE A 328 -8.25 25.14 3.64
C ILE A 328 -9.37 25.30 2.61
N ALA A 329 -10.19 26.36 2.72
CA ALA A 329 -11.32 26.54 1.83
C ALA A 329 -10.88 26.94 0.41
N PRO A 330 -11.51 26.41 -0.65
CA PRO A 330 -11.23 26.79 -2.03
C PRO A 330 -11.82 28.17 -2.36
N ASP A 331 -11.36 28.77 -3.45
CA ASP A 331 -11.89 30.06 -3.93
C ASP A 331 -13.39 30.00 -4.17
N SER A 332 -13.89 28.90 -4.70
CA SER A 332 -15.33 28.73 -4.96
C SER A 332 -15.73 27.26 -5.07
N LEU A 333 -16.96 26.97 -4.68
CA LEU A 333 -17.67 25.72 -4.92
C LEU A 333 -18.95 26.01 -5.72
N ASP A 334 -19.23 25.21 -6.75
CA ASP A 334 -20.43 25.33 -7.58
C ASP A 334 -21.18 23.99 -7.69
N PHE A 335 -22.37 23.91 -7.08
CA PHE A 335 -23.24 22.72 -7.05
C PHE A 335 -24.55 22.92 -7.84
N ARG A 336 -24.61 23.85 -8.81
CA ARG A 336 -25.82 24.12 -9.61
C ARG A 336 -26.23 22.96 -10.51
N GLN A 337 -25.29 22.12 -10.92
CA GLN A 337 -25.59 21.00 -11.80
C GLN A 337 -26.04 19.77 -10.99
N SER A 338 -26.96 18.98 -11.56
CA SER A 338 -27.52 17.80 -10.87
C SER A 338 -26.52 16.67 -10.68
N ARG A 339 -25.56 16.50 -11.61
CA ARG A 339 -24.66 15.34 -11.71
C ARG A 339 -23.19 15.67 -11.64
N THR A 340 -22.84 16.94 -11.59
CA THR A 340 -21.46 17.43 -11.52
C THR A 340 -21.39 18.64 -10.62
N PHE A 341 -20.20 18.95 -10.13
CA PHE A 341 -19.90 20.15 -9.36
C PHE A 341 -18.55 20.73 -9.80
N ARG A 342 -18.19 21.88 -9.28
CA ARG A 342 -16.89 22.51 -9.54
C ARG A 342 -16.24 22.95 -8.23
N ILE A 343 -14.89 22.78 -8.18
CA ILE A 343 -14.02 23.34 -7.15
C ILE A 343 -13.04 24.27 -7.87
N GLY A 344 -13.21 25.57 -7.71
CA GLY A 344 -12.46 26.54 -8.50
C GLY A 344 -12.64 26.26 -10.00
N GLN A 345 -11.55 25.91 -10.68
CA GLN A 345 -11.55 25.57 -12.11
C GLN A 345 -11.77 24.07 -12.41
N TYR A 346 -11.66 23.21 -11.42
CA TYR A 346 -11.80 21.74 -11.58
C TYR A 346 -13.25 21.31 -11.62
N TRP A 347 -13.53 20.37 -12.50
CA TRP A 347 -14.80 19.66 -12.57
C TRP A 347 -14.75 18.41 -11.69
N GLY A 348 -15.86 18.18 -11.00
CA GLY A 348 -16.02 17.00 -10.13
C GLY A 348 -17.34 16.29 -10.36
N ALA A 349 -17.37 14.98 -10.09
CA ALA A 349 -18.56 14.16 -10.05
C ALA A 349 -18.47 13.16 -8.91
N VAL A 350 -19.54 13.07 -8.13
CA VAL A 350 -19.66 12.03 -7.10
C VAL A 350 -20.58 10.93 -7.60
N SER A 351 -20.11 9.71 -7.49
CA SER A 351 -20.85 8.49 -7.80
C SER A 351 -20.85 7.55 -6.61
N TYR A 352 -21.81 6.67 -6.51
CA TYR A 352 -21.81 5.57 -5.53
C TYR A 352 -21.72 4.23 -6.23
N LEU A 353 -21.14 3.24 -5.57
CA LEU A 353 -21.03 1.88 -6.07
C LEU A 353 -22.29 1.09 -5.68
N GLN A 354 -23.07 0.68 -6.67
CA GLN A 354 -24.20 -0.23 -6.50
C GLN A 354 -23.72 -1.67 -6.72
N ILE A 355 -23.68 -2.46 -5.67
CA ILE A 355 -23.26 -3.86 -5.70
C ILE A 355 -24.48 -4.70 -6.09
N MET A 356 -24.40 -5.37 -7.25
CA MET A 356 -25.42 -6.31 -7.77
C MET A 356 -24.90 -7.75 -7.78
N ALA A 357 -23.59 -7.91 -7.62
CA ALA A 357 -22.92 -9.19 -7.61
C ALA A 357 -23.36 -10.07 -6.42
N SER A 358 -23.52 -11.37 -6.66
CA SER A 358 -23.65 -12.38 -5.61
C SER A 358 -22.31 -12.75 -4.98
N GLU A 359 -21.21 -12.53 -5.71
CA GLU A 359 -19.84 -12.76 -5.27
C GLU A 359 -18.97 -11.58 -5.68
N LEU A 360 -18.09 -11.14 -4.81
CA LEU A 360 -17.10 -10.10 -5.08
C LEU A 360 -15.68 -10.65 -5.01
N SER A 361 -14.79 -10.01 -5.78
CA SER A 361 -13.35 -10.24 -5.76
C SER A 361 -12.62 -9.06 -5.10
N ASP A 362 -11.53 -9.35 -4.42
CA ASP A 362 -10.58 -8.40 -3.84
C ASP A 362 -9.96 -7.43 -4.87
N LYS A 363 -10.02 -7.77 -6.16
CA LYS A 363 -9.48 -6.96 -7.25
C LYS A 363 -10.29 -5.71 -7.56
N LEU A 364 -11.57 -5.65 -7.22
CA LEU A 364 -12.44 -4.52 -7.58
C LEU A 364 -11.89 -3.18 -7.06
N LEU A 365 -11.58 -3.10 -5.78
CA LEU A 365 -11.04 -1.88 -5.19
C LEU A 365 -9.64 -1.57 -5.74
N ALA A 366 -8.79 -2.60 -5.89
CA ALA A 366 -7.44 -2.45 -6.41
C ALA A 366 -7.44 -1.87 -7.83
N GLU A 367 -8.21 -2.43 -8.77
CA GLU A 367 -8.30 -1.94 -10.16
C GLU A 367 -8.85 -0.50 -10.24
N ILE A 368 -9.78 -0.11 -9.36
CA ILE A 368 -10.26 1.28 -9.29
C ILE A 368 -9.12 2.21 -8.82
N LEU A 369 -8.38 1.83 -7.78
CA LEU A 369 -7.32 2.68 -7.22
C LEU A 369 -6.06 2.74 -8.12
N GLU A 370 -5.86 1.77 -9.00
CA GLU A 370 -4.74 1.75 -9.96
C GLU A 370 -4.92 2.72 -11.14
N LEU A 371 -6.13 3.26 -11.35
CA LEU A 371 -6.39 4.19 -12.45
C LEU A 371 -5.53 5.47 -12.37
N ASP A 372 -5.11 5.97 -13.56
CA ASP A 372 -4.45 7.27 -13.73
C ASP A 372 -5.48 8.41 -13.73
N ALA A 373 -6.19 8.57 -12.63
CA ALA A 373 -7.21 9.59 -12.45
C ALA A 373 -7.11 10.21 -11.05
N GLU A 374 -7.36 11.51 -10.95
CA GLU A 374 -7.53 12.16 -9.65
C GLU A 374 -8.89 11.77 -9.08
N MET A 375 -8.87 10.99 -7.99
CA MET A 375 -10.09 10.53 -7.36
C MET A 375 -9.96 10.35 -5.85
N THR A 376 -11.09 10.39 -5.19
CA THR A 376 -11.23 9.98 -3.79
C THR A 376 -12.27 8.86 -3.72
N VAL A 377 -11.86 7.68 -3.26
CA VAL A 377 -12.77 6.60 -2.89
C VAL A 377 -12.99 6.67 -1.39
N SER A 378 -14.25 6.73 -0.97
CA SER A 378 -14.61 6.83 0.43
C SER A 378 -15.62 5.74 0.79
N MET A 379 -15.32 4.99 1.83
CA MET A 379 -16.15 3.92 2.37
C MET A 379 -16.54 4.28 3.81
N HIS A 380 -17.80 4.67 4.02
CA HIS A 380 -18.35 4.81 5.37
C HIS A 380 -18.91 3.49 5.82
N ILE A 381 -18.46 3.01 6.94
CA ILE A 381 -18.80 1.71 7.50
C ILE A 381 -19.32 1.92 8.92
N GLN A 382 -20.54 1.44 9.13
CA GLN A 382 -21.18 1.48 10.45
C GLN A 382 -21.61 0.07 10.85
N THR A 383 -21.13 -0.41 11.98
CA THR A 383 -21.52 -1.70 12.52
C THR A 383 -22.96 -1.62 13.04
N VAL A 384 -23.76 -2.60 12.72
CA VAL A 384 -25.10 -2.78 13.28
C VAL A 384 -24.99 -3.60 14.56
N ASP A 385 -25.68 -3.17 15.61
CA ASP A 385 -25.78 -3.95 16.85
C ASP A 385 -26.23 -5.39 16.57
N GLN A 386 -25.51 -6.38 17.11
CA GLN A 386 -25.71 -7.79 16.79
C GLN A 386 -27.13 -8.27 17.08
N LEU A 387 -27.70 -7.88 18.25
CA LEU A 387 -29.07 -8.28 18.61
C LEU A 387 -30.10 -7.64 17.69
N LYS A 388 -29.87 -6.38 17.31
CA LYS A 388 -30.72 -5.65 16.38
C LYS A 388 -30.64 -6.25 14.98
N ALA A 389 -29.45 -6.63 14.51
CA ALA A 389 -29.22 -7.28 13.22
C ALA A 389 -29.98 -8.62 13.16
N ILE A 390 -29.78 -9.50 14.14
CA ILE A 390 -30.45 -10.80 14.22
C ILE A 390 -31.99 -10.63 14.27
N LYS A 391 -32.50 -9.70 15.10
CA LYS A 391 -33.92 -9.39 15.17
C LYS A 391 -34.50 -8.92 13.84
N THR A 392 -33.75 -8.05 13.15
CA THR A 392 -34.17 -7.52 11.83
C THR A 392 -34.24 -8.64 10.78
N ILE A 393 -33.25 -9.53 10.75
CA ILE A 393 -33.20 -10.64 9.78
C ILE A 393 -34.28 -11.66 10.10
N LYS A 394 -34.49 -12.04 11.37
CA LYS A 394 -35.62 -12.89 11.78
C LYS A 394 -36.97 -12.32 11.36
N GLY A 395 -37.14 -10.99 11.50
CA GLY A 395 -38.34 -10.29 11.01
C GLY A 395 -38.49 -10.43 9.48
N LYS A 396 -37.39 -10.27 8.71
CA LYS A 396 -37.43 -10.45 7.25
C LYS A 396 -37.72 -11.88 6.83
N ILE A 397 -37.15 -12.87 7.51
CA ILE A 397 -37.45 -14.30 7.26
C ILE A 397 -38.96 -14.57 7.50
N SER A 398 -39.54 -14.04 8.56
CA SER A 398 -40.99 -14.15 8.83
C SER A 398 -41.82 -13.50 7.71
N ASP A 399 -41.38 -12.32 7.21
CA ASP A 399 -42.08 -11.62 6.14
C ASP A 399 -41.98 -12.41 4.81
N ILE A 400 -40.80 -12.97 4.48
CA ILE A 400 -40.60 -13.84 3.32
C ILE A 400 -41.53 -15.10 3.44
N GLY A 401 -41.62 -15.68 4.65
CA GLY A 401 -42.51 -16.82 4.91
C GLY A 401 -43.98 -16.48 4.64
N LYS A 402 -44.44 -15.29 5.04
CA LYS A 402 -45.81 -14.83 4.72
C LYS A 402 -46.03 -14.68 3.21
N MET A 403 -45.03 -14.08 2.51
CA MET A 403 -45.11 -13.94 1.04
C MET A 403 -45.13 -15.31 0.37
N LYS A 404 -44.36 -16.28 0.86
CA LYS A 404 -44.38 -17.66 0.34
C LYS A 404 -45.77 -18.28 0.46
N VAL A 405 -46.42 -18.17 1.62
CA VAL A 405 -47.77 -18.67 1.86
C VAL A 405 -48.80 -17.97 0.94
N GLU A 406 -48.65 -16.65 0.73
CA GLU A 406 -49.54 -15.91 -0.17
C GLU A 406 -49.39 -16.35 -1.62
N GLU A 407 -48.17 -16.55 -2.11
CA GLU A 407 -47.95 -17.04 -3.48
C GLU A 407 -48.44 -18.49 -3.66
N GLN A 408 -48.25 -19.36 -2.66
CA GLN A 408 -48.82 -20.70 -2.66
C GLN A 408 -50.36 -20.69 -2.72
N ARG A 409 -51.00 -19.82 -1.94
CA ARG A 409 -52.49 -19.66 -1.99
C ARG A 409 -52.95 -19.15 -3.37
N LYS A 410 -52.18 -18.27 -4.02
CA LYS A 410 -52.50 -17.81 -5.36
C LYS A 410 -52.36 -18.93 -6.38
N ALA A 411 -51.28 -19.73 -6.31
CA ALA A 411 -51.03 -20.85 -7.18
C ALA A 411 -52.21 -21.83 -7.12
N VAL A 412 -52.64 -22.21 -5.91
CA VAL A 412 -53.80 -23.11 -5.72
C VAL A 412 -55.08 -22.52 -6.30
N ARG A 413 -55.36 -21.22 -6.10
CA ARG A 413 -56.52 -20.55 -6.67
C ARG A 413 -56.50 -20.48 -8.20
N SER A 414 -55.33 -20.49 -8.79
CA SER A 414 -55.14 -20.43 -10.25
C SER A 414 -54.96 -21.83 -10.89
N GLY A 415 -55.07 -22.91 -10.12
CA GLY A 415 -54.96 -24.30 -10.60
C GLY A 415 -53.50 -24.75 -10.84
N TYR A 416 -52.48 -24.02 -10.32
CA TYR A 416 -51.08 -24.41 -10.44
C TYR A 416 -50.62 -25.13 -9.15
N ASP A 417 -49.51 -25.86 -9.28
CA ASP A 417 -48.86 -26.52 -8.17
C ASP A 417 -48.36 -25.49 -7.14
N PRO A 418 -48.73 -25.61 -5.84
CA PRO A 418 -48.32 -24.71 -4.78
C PRO A 418 -46.81 -24.71 -4.52
N ASP A 419 -46.09 -25.74 -4.99
CA ASP A 419 -44.62 -25.80 -4.82
C ASP A 419 -43.87 -24.97 -5.87
N ILE A 420 -44.54 -24.52 -6.95
CA ILE A 420 -43.99 -23.60 -7.94
C ILE A 420 -43.99 -22.18 -7.39
N LEU A 421 -42.87 -21.78 -6.77
CA LEU A 421 -42.66 -20.46 -6.23
C LEU A 421 -41.79 -19.57 -7.16
N PRO A 422 -41.96 -18.25 -7.16
CA PRO A 422 -41.07 -17.35 -7.88
C PRO A 422 -39.60 -17.59 -7.46
N PRO A 423 -38.66 -17.73 -8.45
CA PRO A 423 -37.24 -18.02 -8.15
C PRO A 423 -36.61 -17.03 -7.17
N ASP A 424 -36.96 -15.74 -7.29
CA ASP A 424 -36.47 -14.70 -6.39
C ASP A 424 -36.83 -14.95 -4.92
N LEU A 425 -38.06 -15.46 -4.65
CA LEU A 425 -38.54 -15.73 -3.30
C LEU A 425 -37.79 -16.92 -2.68
N ILE A 426 -37.46 -17.92 -3.48
CA ILE A 426 -36.66 -19.08 -3.05
C ILE A 426 -35.26 -18.62 -2.67
N THR A 427 -34.62 -17.86 -3.57
CA THR A 427 -33.25 -17.33 -3.35
C THR A 427 -33.18 -16.44 -2.13
N PHE A 428 -34.09 -15.46 -1.99
CA PHE A 428 -34.14 -14.60 -0.80
C PHE A 428 -34.37 -15.36 0.50
N SER A 429 -35.17 -16.44 0.47
CA SER A 429 -35.42 -17.28 1.65
C SER A 429 -34.15 -18.01 2.10
N LYS A 430 -33.42 -18.56 1.12
CA LYS A 430 -32.15 -19.27 1.36
C LYS A 430 -31.10 -18.30 1.92
N ASP A 431 -30.87 -17.19 1.23
CA ASP A 431 -29.85 -16.20 1.62
C ASP A 431 -30.11 -15.59 2.99
N ALA A 432 -31.39 -15.32 3.32
CA ALA A 432 -31.75 -14.81 4.63
C ALA A 432 -31.50 -15.83 5.76
N ALA A 433 -31.70 -17.12 5.48
CA ALA A 433 -31.41 -18.20 6.43
C ALA A 433 -29.89 -18.39 6.61
N GLU A 434 -29.12 -18.38 5.53
CA GLU A 434 -27.67 -18.47 5.55
C GLU A 434 -27.07 -17.28 6.31
N LEU A 435 -27.51 -16.05 6.00
CA LEU A 435 -27.07 -14.84 6.71
C LEU A 435 -27.39 -14.92 8.23
N LEU A 436 -28.54 -15.45 8.60
CA LEU A 436 -28.88 -15.63 10.02
C LEU A 436 -27.95 -16.65 10.69
N ALA A 437 -27.65 -17.76 10.01
CA ALA A 437 -26.73 -18.78 10.51
C ALA A 437 -25.30 -18.21 10.67
N ASP A 438 -24.83 -17.43 9.71
CA ASP A 438 -23.53 -16.77 9.76
C ASP A 438 -23.41 -15.81 10.95
N LEU A 439 -24.43 -14.99 11.17
CA LEU A 439 -24.45 -14.05 12.29
C LEU A 439 -24.59 -14.74 13.67
N GLN A 440 -25.12 -15.96 13.71
CA GLN A 440 -25.30 -16.72 14.97
C GLN A 440 -24.14 -17.66 15.30
N SER A 441 -23.53 -18.28 14.28
CA SER A 441 -22.55 -19.37 14.45
C SER A 441 -21.12 -18.98 14.08
N ARG A 442 -20.93 -17.95 13.27
CA ARG A 442 -19.61 -17.47 12.83
C ARG A 442 -19.33 -16.10 13.45
N ASN A 443 -18.05 -15.74 13.55
CA ASN A 443 -17.65 -14.42 14.02
C ASN A 443 -17.94 -13.32 12.96
N GLU A 444 -19.16 -13.34 12.40
CA GLU A 444 -19.67 -12.40 11.42
C GLU A 444 -20.51 -11.32 12.09
N ARG A 445 -20.28 -10.07 11.68
CA ARG A 445 -21.10 -8.91 12.07
C ARG A 445 -21.79 -8.33 10.84
N MET A 446 -22.83 -7.56 11.07
CA MET A 446 -23.50 -6.82 10.00
C MET A 446 -23.03 -5.36 9.97
N PHE A 447 -22.65 -4.92 8.79
CA PHE A 447 -22.23 -3.54 8.50
C PHE A 447 -23.19 -2.88 7.52
N LEU A 448 -23.33 -1.56 7.66
CA LEU A 448 -23.94 -0.69 6.65
C LEU A 448 -22.81 0.06 5.94
N LEU A 449 -22.65 -0.20 4.66
CA LEU A 449 -21.60 0.38 3.82
C LEU A 449 -22.17 1.44 2.88
N THR A 450 -21.60 2.64 2.90
CA THR A 450 -21.74 3.65 1.84
C THR A 450 -20.42 3.74 1.08
N PHE A 451 -20.40 3.33 -0.18
CA PHE A 451 -19.21 3.37 -1.02
C PHE A 451 -19.38 4.48 -2.07
N THR A 452 -18.57 5.53 -1.99
CA THR A 452 -18.61 6.67 -2.92
C THR A 452 -17.27 6.85 -3.62
N VAL A 453 -17.33 7.32 -4.88
CA VAL A 453 -16.18 7.70 -5.69
C VAL A 453 -16.37 9.14 -6.16
N VAL A 454 -15.43 9.99 -5.83
CA VAL A 454 -15.33 11.36 -6.33
C VAL A 454 -14.24 11.40 -7.39
N ASN A 455 -14.59 11.72 -8.62
CA ASN A 455 -13.64 11.98 -9.69
C ASN A 455 -13.45 13.48 -9.85
N LEU A 456 -12.21 13.93 -10.04
CA LEU A 456 -11.85 15.33 -10.27
C LEU A 456 -11.02 15.43 -11.56
N ALA A 457 -11.28 16.42 -12.38
CA ALA A 457 -10.56 16.64 -13.62
C ALA A 457 -10.48 18.12 -14.00
N PRO A 458 -9.45 18.58 -14.74
CA PRO A 458 -9.32 19.96 -15.15
C PRO A 458 -10.37 20.40 -16.19
N ASN A 459 -10.96 19.46 -16.90
CA ASN A 459 -12.02 19.73 -17.88
C ASN A 459 -13.10 18.66 -17.84
N ARG A 460 -14.28 19.00 -18.40
CA ARG A 460 -15.45 18.13 -18.37
C ARG A 460 -15.26 16.84 -19.17
N GLN A 461 -14.57 16.88 -20.31
CA GLN A 461 -14.36 15.70 -21.15
C GLN A 461 -13.52 14.65 -20.42
N ARG A 462 -12.45 15.08 -19.77
CA ARG A 462 -11.61 14.18 -18.95
C ARG A 462 -12.41 13.59 -17.81
N LEU A 463 -13.23 14.39 -17.12
CA LEU A 463 -14.10 13.92 -16.05
C LEU A 463 -15.04 12.80 -16.52
N GLU A 464 -15.72 13.01 -17.69
CA GLU A 464 -16.63 12.01 -18.24
C GLU A 464 -15.88 10.71 -18.59
N ASN A 465 -14.69 10.81 -19.17
CA ASN A 465 -13.86 9.67 -19.48
C ASN A 465 -13.43 8.90 -18.21
N ASP A 466 -12.99 9.62 -17.18
CA ASP A 466 -12.54 9.01 -15.92
C ASP A 466 -13.71 8.28 -15.22
N VAL A 467 -14.90 8.90 -15.16
CA VAL A 467 -16.10 8.27 -14.60
C VAL A 467 -16.54 7.06 -15.43
N PHE A 468 -16.44 7.13 -16.75
CA PHE A 468 -16.77 6.01 -17.64
C PHE A 468 -15.82 4.82 -17.41
N THR A 469 -14.52 5.08 -17.26
CA THR A 469 -13.51 4.04 -17.00
C THR A 469 -13.75 3.36 -15.66
N VAL A 470 -14.02 4.11 -14.58
CA VAL A 470 -14.38 3.53 -13.27
C VAL A 470 -15.67 2.69 -13.39
N GLY A 471 -16.65 3.19 -14.16
CA GLY A 471 -17.90 2.48 -14.44
C GLY A 471 -17.67 1.15 -15.15
N GLY A 472 -16.75 1.11 -16.11
CA GLY A 472 -16.36 -0.12 -16.83
C GLY A 472 -15.73 -1.16 -15.90
N ILE A 473 -14.86 -0.73 -14.99
CA ILE A 473 -14.29 -1.62 -13.96
C ILE A 473 -15.40 -2.15 -13.05
N ALA A 474 -16.29 -1.29 -12.55
CA ALA A 474 -17.40 -1.74 -11.73
C ALA A 474 -18.27 -2.78 -12.44
N GLN A 475 -18.57 -2.57 -13.73
CA GLN A 475 -19.37 -3.49 -14.54
C GLN A 475 -18.68 -4.85 -14.73
N LYS A 476 -17.36 -4.89 -14.88
CA LYS A 476 -16.57 -6.14 -14.94
C LYS A 476 -16.82 -7.05 -13.73
N TYR A 477 -17.09 -6.45 -12.56
CA TYR A 477 -17.37 -7.16 -11.31
C TYR A 477 -18.85 -7.19 -10.94
N ASN A 478 -19.77 -7.11 -11.92
CA ASN A 478 -21.22 -7.10 -11.72
C ASN A 478 -21.67 -6.02 -10.69
N CYS A 479 -21.01 -4.87 -10.71
CA CYS A 479 -21.39 -3.69 -9.96
C CYS A 479 -21.73 -2.56 -10.93
N ALA A 480 -22.48 -1.56 -10.48
CA ALA A 480 -22.76 -0.37 -11.27
C ALA A 480 -22.31 0.90 -10.54
N LEU A 481 -21.59 1.76 -11.24
CA LEU A 481 -21.26 3.09 -10.73
C LEU A 481 -22.39 4.05 -11.11
N ARG A 482 -23.13 4.53 -10.10
CA ARG A 482 -24.28 5.43 -10.29
C ARG A 482 -23.95 6.83 -9.78
N ARG A 483 -24.15 7.86 -10.61
CA ARG A 483 -23.97 9.26 -10.16
C ARG A 483 -25.05 9.65 -9.18
N LEU A 484 -24.66 10.43 -8.17
CA LEU A 484 -25.59 11.01 -7.21
C LEU A 484 -26.33 12.19 -7.85
N ASP A 485 -27.62 12.00 -8.18
CA ASP A 485 -28.44 13.05 -8.75
C ASP A 485 -28.95 14.00 -7.65
N TRP A 486 -28.64 15.31 -7.79
CA TRP A 486 -29.01 16.37 -6.84
C TRP A 486 -28.45 16.18 -5.42
N GLN A 487 -27.43 15.35 -5.28
CA GLN A 487 -26.72 15.05 -4.03
C GLN A 487 -25.20 15.20 -4.16
N GLN A 488 -24.74 15.96 -5.15
CA GLN A 488 -23.29 16.13 -5.38
C GLN A 488 -22.59 16.81 -4.21
N GLU A 489 -23.26 17.77 -3.54
CA GLU A 489 -22.76 18.41 -2.35
C GLU A 489 -22.62 17.40 -1.20
N GLN A 490 -23.69 16.65 -0.89
CA GLN A 490 -23.68 15.65 0.18
C GLN A 490 -22.59 14.59 -0.06
N GLY A 491 -22.51 14.10 -1.31
CA GLY A 491 -21.47 13.13 -1.68
C GLY A 491 -20.06 13.68 -1.52
N PHE A 492 -19.82 14.91 -1.98
CA PHE A 492 -18.51 15.55 -1.83
C PHE A 492 -18.14 15.77 -0.37
N VAL A 493 -19.05 16.30 0.44
CA VAL A 493 -18.82 16.50 1.88
C VAL A 493 -18.56 15.18 2.60
N SER A 494 -19.28 14.11 2.23
CA SER A 494 -19.07 12.77 2.77
C SER A 494 -17.75 12.15 2.33
N SER A 495 -17.15 12.57 1.22
CA SER A 495 -15.87 12.05 0.75
C SER A 495 -14.66 12.63 1.48
N LEU A 496 -14.84 13.73 2.22
CA LEU A 496 -13.76 14.29 3.03
C LEU A 496 -13.38 13.32 4.15
N ALA A 497 -12.10 13.21 4.44
CA ALA A 497 -11.58 12.30 5.47
C ALA A 497 -11.89 12.80 6.90
N LEU A 498 -13.16 13.00 7.18
CA LEU A 498 -13.66 13.54 8.46
C LEU A 498 -14.48 12.53 9.27
N GLY A 499 -14.92 11.40 8.67
CA GLY A 499 -15.84 10.47 9.31
C GLY A 499 -17.30 10.95 9.30
N TYR A 500 -17.67 11.89 8.43
CA TYR A 500 -18.99 12.49 8.34
C TYR A 500 -19.71 12.07 7.05
N ASN A 501 -20.89 11.45 7.18
CA ASN A 501 -21.67 10.94 6.04
C ASN A 501 -23.05 11.60 5.96
N GLU A 502 -23.32 12.31 4.86
CA GLU A 502 -24.64 12.86 4.50
C GLU A 502 -25.36 12.00 3.43
N VAL A 503 -24.73 10.97 2.88
CA VAL A 503 -25.31 10.10 1.86
C VAL A 503 -26.10 8.97 2.54
N GLU A 504 -27.41 8.93 2.27
CA GLU A 504 -28.33 7.95 2.87
C GLU A 504 -28.34 6.59 2.16
N ILE A 505 -27.62 6.44 1.05
CA ILE A 505 -27.55 5.18 0.28
C ILE A 505 -26.57 4.24 1.00
N GLN A 506 -27.10 3.15 1.54
CA GLN A 506 -26.33 2.16 2.30
C GLN A 506 -26.60 0.75 1.80
N ARG A 507 -25.59 -0.09 1.85
CA ARG A 507 -25.66 -1.54 1.57
C ARG A 507 -25.36 -2.32 2.82
N GLY A 508 -26.26 -3.25 3.20
CA GLY A 508 -26.00 -4.21 4.27
C GLY A 508 -25.02 -5.29 3.78
N MET A 509 -23.95 -5.52 4.55
CA MET A 509 -22.90 -6.48 4.26
C MET A 509 -22.44 -7.19 5.54
N THR A 510 -21.91 -8.41 5.41
CA THR A 510 -21.28 -9.15 6.51
C THR A 510 -19.83 -8.72 6.68
N THR A 511 -19.15 -9.21 7.73
CA THR A 511 -17.72 -8.97 7.92
C THR A 511 -16.92 -9.43 6.71
N SER A 512 -17.09 -10.67 6.28
CA SER A 512 -16.35 -11.24 5.14
C SER A 512 -16.60 -10.48 3.85
N SER A 513 -17.87 -10.13 3.56
CA SER A 513 -18.22 -9.37 2.36
C SER A 513 -17.76 -7.91 2.41
N THR A 514 -17.60 -7.31 3.59
CA THR A 514 -16.99 -5.97 3.75
C THR A 514 -15.47 -6.05 3.63
N ALA A 515 -14.86 -7.10 4.20
CA ALA A 515 -13.42 -7.30 4.18
C ALA A 515 -12.85 -7.58 2.78
N ILE A 516 -13.69 -7.96 1.79
CA ILE A 516 -13.25 -8.15 0.40
C ILE A 516 -12.69 -6.86 -0.22
N PHE A 517 -13.12 -5.70 0.26
CA PHE A 517 -12.50 -4.42 -0.07
C PHE A 517 -11.19 -4.24 0.70
N ILE A 518 -10.23 -5.14 0.41
CA ILE A 518 -8.92 -5.12 1.05
C ILE A 518 -8.23 -3.80 0.70
N PRO A 519 -7.79 -3.03 1.73
CA PRO A 519 -7.18 -1.73 1.50
C PRO A 519 -5.71 -1.81 1.07
N PHE A 520 -5.16 -3.02 0.96
CA PHE A 520 -3.75 -3.26 0.67
C PHE A 520 -3.56 -3.75 -0.76
N MET A 521 -2.59 -3.20 -1.47
CA MET A 521 -2.29 -3.58 -2.85
C MET A 521 -0.83 -4.00 -2.99
N THR A 522 0.05 -3.05 -3.28
CA THR A 522 1.48 -3.25 -3.45
C THR A 522 2.21 -2.12 -2.75
N ARG A 523 3.12 -2.46 -1.87
CA ARG A 523 3.91 -1.46 -1.18
C ARG A 523 4.76 -0.69 -2.19
N GLU A 524 4.62 0.61 -2.19
CA GLU A 524 5.53 1.47 -2.93
C GLU A 524 6.82 1.66 -2.12
N LEU A 525 7.93 1.26 -2.72
CA LEU A 525 9.22 1.39 -2.07
C LEU A 525 9.77 2.78 -2.34
N ARG A 526 9.42 3.73 -1.47
CA ARG A 526 9.86 5.12 -1.50
C ARG A 526 10.50 5.49 -0.18
N MET A 527 11.83 5.47 -0.15
CA MET A 527 12.59 5.85 1.03
C MET A 527 13.31 7.17 0.79
N ALA A 528 13.47 7.97 1.84
CA ALA A 528 14.24 9.22 1.83
C ALA A 528 15.67 9.01 2.34
N GLY A 529 16.53 10.01 2.15
CA GLY A 529 17.91 10.00 2.63
C GLY A 529 18.87 9.36 1.63
N GLN A 530 19.63 8.35 2.03
CA GLN A 530 20.63 7.66 1.19
C GLN A 530 19.99 6.59 0.26
N ALA A 531 18.74 6.80 -0.14
CA ALA A 531 18.03 5.86 -1.00
C ALA A 531 18.56 5.90 -2.43
N LEU A 532 18.81 4.72 -2.99
CA LEU A 532 19.26 4.53 -4.37
C LEU A 532 18.05 4.33 -5.30
N TYR A 533 18.19 4.77 -6.55
CA TYR A 533 17.19 4.55 -7.60
C TYR A 533 17.33 3.15 -8.20
N TYR A 534 16.25 2.37 -8.13
CA TYR A 534 16.19 1.01 -8.66
C TYR A 534 15.43 0.88 -9.99
N GLY A 535 14.51 1.76 -10.25
CA GLY A 535 13.68 1.72 -11.44
C GLY A 535 12.30 2.31 -11.18
N MET A 536 11.33 1.80 -11.91
CA MET A 536 9.93 2.19 -11.80
C MET A 536 9.05 1.00 -11.54
N ASN A 537 8.07 1.19 -10.67
CA ASN A 537 7.06 0.19 -10.40
C ASN A 537 6.27 -0.09 -11.69
N ALA A 538 6.19 -1.36 -12.11
CA ALA A 538 5.53 -1.76 -13.34
C ALA A 538 4.01 -1.49 -13.35
N LEU A 539 3.39 -1.44 -12.16
CA LEU A 539 1.95 -1.20 -12.00
C LEU A 539 1.65 0.30 -11.83
N SER A 540 2.27 0.93 -10.85
CA SER A 540 1.99 2.34 -10.52
C SER A 540 2.79 3.34 -11.35
N HIS A 541 3.80 2.89 -12.10
CA HIS A 541 4.78 3.71 -12.82
C HIS A 541 5.47 4.77 -11.94
N ASN A 542 5.42 4.59 -10.62
CA ASN A 542 6.11 5.42 -9.67
C ASN A 542 7.58 5.00 -9.49
N VAL A 543 8.41 5.95 -9.11
CA VAL A 543 9.84 5.73 -8.88
C VAL A 543 10.06 4.82 -7.67
N ILE A 544 10.93 3.82 -7.82
CA ILE A 544 11.40 2.96 -6.73
C ILE A 544 12.71 3.54 -6.21
N MET A 545 12.68 4.00 -4.97
CA MET A 545 13.84 4.51 -4.23
C MET A 545 13.97 3.72 -2.93
N ALA A 546 15.11 3.07 -2.72
CA ALA A 546 15.32 2.26 -1.53
C ALA A 546 16.68 2.48 -0.91
N ASP A 547 16.72 2.60 0.40
CA ASP A 547 17.92 2.46 1.22
C ASP A 547 17.97 1.01 1.72
N ARG A 548 18.79 0.18 1.10
CA ARG A 548 18.87 -1.26 1.41
C ARG A 548 19.30 -1.52 2.84
N LYS A 549 20.10 -0.63 3.44
CA LYS A 549 20.55 -0.75 4.83
C LYS A 549 19.39 -0.65 5.83
N LYS A 550 18.30 0.06 5.46
CA LYS A 550 17.11 0.23 6.29
C LYS A 550 16.04 -0.82 6.06
N LEU A 551 16.20 -1.68 5.06
CA LEU A 551 15.29 -2.79 4.82
C LEU A 551 15.46 -3.87 5.89
N LYS A 552 14.44 -4.71 6.07
CA LYS A 552 14.50 -5.87 6.98
C LYS A 552 15.70 -6.79 6.66
N SER A 553 16.07 -6.89 5.40
CA SER A 553 17.31 -7.52 4.92
C SER A 553 17.93 -6.66 3.83
N ALA A 554 19.23 -6.42 3.93
CA ALA A 554 20.02 -5.71 2.91
C ALA A 554 20.38 -6.61 1.72
N ASN A 555 20.16 -7.91 1.81
CA ASN A 555 20.45 -8.88 0.75
C ASN A 555 19.61 -8.60 -0.49
N GLY A 556 20.16 -8.88 -1.67
CA GLY A 556 19.46 -8.69 -2.93
C GLY A 556 19.85 -9.71 -3.98
N MET A 557 18.95 -9.95 -4.94
CA MET A 557 19.21 -10.84 -6.07
C MET A 557 18.85 -10.17 -7.39
N TYR A 558 19.72 -10.28 -8.38
CA TYR A 558 19.47 -9.93 -9.77
C TYR A 558 19.22 -11.20 -10.55
N LEU A 559 17.99 -11.41 -10.95
CA LEU A 559 17.54 -12.59 -11.68
C LEU A 559 17.23 -12.19 -13.13
N GLY A 560 17.76 -12.92 -14.08
CA GLY A 560 17.49 -12.66 -15.49
C GLY A 560 18.24 -13.58 -16.43
N SER A 561 17.66 -13.88 -17.59
CA SER A 561 18.31 -14.62 -18.66
C SER A 561 19.48 -13.84 -19.26
N THR A 562 20.29 -14.50 -20.07
CA THR A 562 21.35 -13.84 -20.84
C THR A 562 20.78 -12.73 -21.71
N GLY A 563 21.40 -11.56 -21.70
CA GLY A 563 20.94 -10.39 -22.47
C GLY A 563 19.80 -9.58 -21.85
N SER A 564 19.26 -9.98 -20.69
CA SER A 564 18.16 -9.25 -20.01
C SER A 564 18.57 -7.93 -19.34
N GLY A 565 19.86 -7.58 -19.34
CA GLY A 565 20.36 -6.37 -18.68
C GLY A 565 20.74 -6.53 -17.21
N LYS A 566 20.84 -7.76 -16.67
CA LYS A 566 21.21 -8.08 -15.29
C LYS A 566 22.48 -7.37 -14.84
N SER A 567 23.61 -7.60 -15.55
CA SER A 567 24.90 -6.99 -15.23
C SER A 567 24.88 -5.46 -15.38
N PHE A 568 24.09 -4.93 -16.33
CA PHE A 568 23.90 -3.48 -16.48
C PHE A 568 23.16 -2.87 -15.29
N ALA A 569 22.10 -3.53 -14.81
CA ALA A 569 21.36 -3.08 -13.63
C ALA A 569 22.23 -3.06 -12.37
N ALA A 570 23.07 -4.09 -12.17
CA ALA A 570 24.02 -4.14 -11.07
C ALA A 570 25.11 -3.07 -11.16
N LYS A 571 25.68 -2.84 -12.37
CA LYS A 571 26.64 -1.76 -12.60
C LYS A 571 26.04 -0.38 -12.33
N ARG A 572 24.75 -0.19 -12.65
CA ARG A 572 24.03 1.05 -12.35
C ARG A 572 23.86 1.24 -10.83
N GLU A 573 23.52 0.20 -10.08
CA GLU A 573 23.44 0.28 -8.61
C GLU A 573 24.81 0.58 -8.01
N LEU A 574 25.85 -0.12 -8.46
CA LEU A 574 27.24 0.10 -8.04
C LEU A 574 27.67 1.56 -8.25
N LEU A 575 27.43 2.10 -9.46
CA LEU A 575 27.77 3.49 -9.77
C LEU A 575 26.95 4.47 -8.91
N ASN A 576 25.66 4.24 -8.75
CA ASN A 576 24.78 5.09 -7.93
C ASN A 576 25.27 5.09 -6.47
N MET A 577 25.60 3.92 -5.92
CA MET A 577 26.13 3.77 -4.57
C MET A 577 27.49 4.49 -4.43
N PHE A 578 28.41 4.27 -5.37
CA PHE A 578 29.71 4.93 -5.37
C PHE A 578 29.60 6.46 -5.36
N LEU A 579 28.66 7.03 -6.12
CA LEU A 579 28.47 8.49 -6.19
C LEU A 579 27.75 9.06 -4.95
N THR A 580 26.83 8.28 -4.35
CA THR A 580 25.91 8.78 -3.30
C THR A 580 26.42 8.53 -1.88
N ILE A 581 27.16 7.43 -1.65
CA ILE A 581 27.57 6.97 -0.32
C ILE A 581 29.11 6.81 -0.29
N PRO A 582 29.86 7.92 -0.12
CA PRO A 582 31.33 7.90 -0.25
C PRO A 582 32.05 7.10 0.85
N GLN A 583 31.44 6.88 2.00
CA GLN A 583 32.03 6.15 3.11
C GLN A 583 31.99 4.62 2.97
N ASP A 584 31.14 4.08 2.10
CA ASP A 584 31.00 2.65 1.93
C ASP A 584 32.04 2.10 0.92
N ARG A 585 32.41 0.84 1.10
CA ARG A 585 33.33 0.09 0.24
C ARG A 585 32.59 -0.85 -0.70
N ILE A 586 33.20 -1.19 -1.81
CA ILE A 586 32.65 -2.06 -2.85
C ILE A 586 33.61 -3.18 -3.16
N ILE A 587 33.15 -4.41 -3.11
CA ILE A 587 33.88 -5.58 -3.59
C ILE A 587 33.04 -6.28 -4.66
N VAL A 588 33.65 -6.59 -5.79
CA VAL A 588 33.00 -7.31 -6.91
C VAL A 588 33.73 -8.60 -7.14
N VAL A 589 33.04 -9.72 -7.05
CA VAL A 589 33.53 -11.04 -7.51
C VAL A 589 33.02 -11.26 -8.92
N ASP A 590 33.93 -11.22 -9.90
CA ASP A 590 33.64 -11.12 -11.34
C ASP A 590 34.30 -12.27 -12.09
N PRO A 591 33.68 -13.44 -12.19
CA PRO A 591 34.25 -14.58 -12.87
C PRO A 591 34.54 -14.40 -14.37
N MET A 592 33.83 -13.43 -15.01
CA MET A 592 33.89 -13.21 -16.43
C MET A 592 34.69 -11.95 -16.84
N GLY A 593 35.01 -11.07 -15.88
CA GLY A 593 35.76 -9.83 -16.13
C GLY A 593 34.93 -8.69 -16.70
N GLU A 594 33.61 -8.72 -16.52
CA GLU A 594 32.71 -7.69 -17.06
C GLU A 594 32.76 -6.36 -16.30
N TYR A 595 33.11 -6.38 -15.01
CA TYR A 595 33.15 -5.19 -14.15
C TYR A 595 34.51 -4.48 -14.12
N ALA A 596 35.58 -5.17 -14.47
CA ALA A 596 36.94 -4.64 -14.44
C ALA A 596 37.12 -3.29 -15.16
N PRO A 597 36.54 -3.03 -16.35
CA PRO A 597 36.63 -1.73 -17.00
C PRO A 597 35.98 -0.59 -16.21
N LEU A 598 34.82 -0.85 -15.59
CA LEU A 598 34.14 0.13 -14.76
C LEU A 598 34.97 0.46 -13.51
N VAL A 599 35.46 -0.59 -12.82
CA VAL A 599 36.24 -0.42 -11.58
C VAL A 599 37.53 0.38 -11.85
N ARG A 600 38.24 0.10 -12.93
CA ARG A 600 39.43 0.91 -13.33
C ARG A 600 39.07 2.38 -13.59
N ARG A 601 37.92 2.66 -14.21
CA ARG A 601 37.42 4.03 -14.41
C ARG A 601 37.08 4.74 -13.13
N LEU A 602 36.63 4.01 -12.08
CA LEU A 602 36.35 4.55 -10.76
C LEU A 602 37.59 4.67 -9.87
N GLY A 603 38.78 4.45 -10.42
CA GLY A 603 40.05 4.47 -9.68
C GLY A 603 40.19 3.30 -8.70
N GLY A 604 39.41 2.24 -8.90
CA GLY A 604 39.44 1.05 -8.07
C GLY A 604 40.53 0.07 -8.50
N GLN A 605 40.77 -0.92 -7.63
CA GLN A 605 41.76 -1.97 -7.82
C GLN A 605 41.13 -3.18 -8.52
N VAL A 606 41.80 -3.74 -9.50
CA VAL A 606 41.43 -4.99 -10.17
C VAL A 606 42.48 -6.05 -9.85
N ILE A 607 42.03 -7.11 -9.15
CA ILE A 607 42.85 -8.27 -8.79
C ILE A 607 42.50 -9.38 -9.75
N GLU A 608 43.40 -9.77 -10.61
CA GLU A 608 43.20 -10.89 -11.56
C GLU A 608 43.80 -12.16 -10.99
N ILE A 609 42.98 -13.17 -10.71
CA ILE A 609 43.39 -14.49 -10.25
C ILE A 609 43.33 -15.41 -11.47
N ALA A 610 44.49 -15.79 -11.97
CA ALA A 610 44.68 -16.65 -13.16
C ALA A 610 45.98 -17.46 -12.99
N PRO A 611 46.14 -18.62 -13.66
CA PRO A 611 47.35 -19.43 -13.56
C PRO A 611 48.65 -18.67 -13.92
N ASP A 612 48.55 -17.67 -14.79
CA ASP A 612 49.66 -16.84 -15.25
C ASP A 612 49.71 -15.44 -14.59
N SER A 613 48.86 -15.21 -13.55
CA SER A 613 48.81 -13.93 -12.83
C SER A 613 49.88 -13.84 -11.75
N PRO A 614 50.42 -12.65 -11.48
CA PRO A 614 51.29 -12.42 -10.32
C PRO A 614 50.50 -12.33 -8.98
N HIS A 615 49.17 -12.34 -9.01
CA HIS A 615 48.32 -12.20 -7.84
C HIS A 615 47.99 -13.57 -7.22
N HIS A 616 48.23 -13.70 -5.95
CA HIS A 616 48.00 -14.93 -5.21
C HIS A 616 47.11 -14.70 -3.98
N LEU A 617 46.25 -15.67 -3.69
CA LEU A 617 45.42 -15.74 -2.47
C LEU A 617 45.75 -17.03 -1.75
N ASN A 618 46.15 -16.94 -0.49
CA ASN A 618 46.40 -18.12 0.32
C ASN A 618 45.11 -18.54 1.06
N PRO A 619 44.58 -19.73 0.81
CA PRO A 619 43.37 -20.20 1.51
C PRO A 619 43.67 -20.49 3.02
N MET A 620 44.92 -20.54 3.42
CA MET A 620 45.32 -20.74 4.81
C MET A 620 45.46 -19.46 5.62
N ASP A 621 45.27 -18.29 5.06
CA ASP A 621 45.29 -17.01 5.80
C ASP A 621 44.19 -16.97 6.85
N VAL A 622 44.54 -16.54 8.07
CA VAL A 622 43.61 -16.40 9.19
C VAL A 622 43.98 -15.15 10.00
N GLU A 623 43.00 -14.32 10.33
CA GLU A 623 43.13 -13.23 11.31
C GLU A 623 42.79 -13.74 12.72
N LEU A 624 43.76 -13.84 13.58
CA LEU A 624 43.59 -14.35 14.95
C LEU A 624 43.04 -13.30 15.93
N ASN A 625 42.99 -12.02 15.54
CA ASN A 625 42.59 -10.89 16.40
C ASN A 625 41.07 -10.59 16.32
N MET A 626 40.22 -11.59 16.28
CA MET A 626 38.75 -11.36 16.26
C MET A 626 38.18 -11.15 17.67
N ALA A 627 37.04 -10.41 17.74
CA ALA A 627 36.33 -10.10 18.96
C ALA A 627 35.86 -11.34 19.73
N ALA A 628 35.80 -11.21 21.06
CA ALA A 628 35.43 -12.29 21.98
C ALA A 628 34.11 -12.98 21.62
N GLY A 629 34.15 -14.27 21.26
CA GLY A 629 32.94 -15.10 21.11
C GLY A 629 32.99 -16.21 20.07
N GLU A 630 33.79 -16.10 19.02
CA GLU A 630 33.95 -17.17 18.00
C GLU A 630 35.45 -17.55 17.89
N SER A 631 35.75 -18.83 17.80
CA SER A 631 37.12 -19.28 17.57
C SER A 631 37.49 -19.14 16.10
N PRO A 632 38.39 -18.21 15.71
CA PRO A 632 38.80 -18.04 14.32
C PRO A 632 39.30 -19.29 13.66
N LEU A 633 39.99 -20.15 14.48
CA LEU A 633 40.52 -21.41 14.03
C LEU A 633 39.40 -22.45 13.71
N SER A 634 38.29 -22.44 14.45
CA SER A 634 37.15 -23.34 14.15
C SER A 634 36.48 -22.97 12.82
N MET A 635 36.29 -21.66 12.57
CA MET A 635 35.73 -21.17 11.29
C MET A 635 36.67 -21.50 10.12
N LYS A 636 37.99 -21.37 10.33
CA LYS A 636 38.99 -21.76 9.35
C LYS A 636 39.03 -23.24 9.09
N ALA A 637 38.86 -24.08 10.10
CA ALA A 637 38.74 -25.51 9.94
C ALA A 637 37.50 -25.90 9.12
N ASP A 638 36.34 -25.29 9.37
CA ASP A 638 35.12 -25.52 8.57
C ASP A 638 35.30 -25.08 7.11
N PHE A 639 35.98 -23.95 6.86
CA PHE A 639 36.32 -23.54 5.51
C PHE A 639 37.24 -24.56 4.80
N LEU A 640 38.33 -24.99 5.48
CA LEU A 640 39.27 -25.95 4.90
C LEU A 640 38.65 -27.33 4.70
N LEU A 641 37.73 -27.76 5.56
CA LEU A 641 36.93 -28.98 5.37
C LEU A 641 36.11 -28.88 4.06
N SER A 642 35.43 -27.73 3.83
CA SER A 642 34.66 -27.53 2.61
C SER A 642 35.54 -27.41 1.36
N LEU A 643 36.74 -26.82 1.48
CA LEU A 643 37.73 -26.77 0.42
C LEU A 643 38.23 -28.16 0.03
N CYS A 644 38.62 -28.99 1.05
CA CYS A 644 39.05 -30.36 0.82
C CYS A 644 37.95 -31.22 0.18
N GLU A 645 36.68 -31.00 0.53
CA GLU A 645 35.55 -31.68 -0.10
C GLU A 645 35.39 -31.33 -1.58
N LEU A 646 35.57 -30.05 -1.96
CA LEU A 646 35.59 -29.65 -3.36
C LEU A 646 36.77 -30.31 -4.13
N VAL A 647 37.92 -30.48 -3.47
CA VAL A 647 39.14 -31.04 -4.06
C VAL A 647 39.07 -32.58 -4.20
N VAL A 648 38.69 -33.28 -3.13
CA VAL A 648 38.54 -34.72 -3.12
C VAL A 648 37.41 -35.18 -4.05
N GLY A 649 36.35 -34.45 -4.15
CA GLY A 649 35.23 -34.65 -5.08
C GLY A 649 34.45 -35.92 -4.82
N GLY A 650 33.51 -36.21 -5.73
CA GLY A 650 32.66 -37.39 -5.72
C GLY A 650 31.25 -37.12 -5.23
N LYS A 651 30.33 -38.12 -5.46
CA LYS A 651 28.93 -37.99 -5.09
C LYS A 651 28.67 -38.11 -3.59
N GLU A 652 29.58 -38.71 -2.86
CA GLU A 652 29.46 -39.04 -1.43
C GLU A 652 30.15 -38.00 -0.51
N GLY A 653 30.95 -37.10 -1.06
CA GLY A 653 31.72 -36.11 -0.29
C GLY A 653 32.80 -36.73 0.59
N LEU A 654 33.26 -35.98 1.63
CA LEU A 654 34.25 -36.48 2.61
C LEU A 654 33.63 -37.45 3.60
N GLN A 655 34.31 -38.57 3.82
CA GLN A 655 33.95 -39.56 4.84
C GLN A 655 34.15 -38.99 6.26
N PRO A 656 33.41 -39.43 7.27
CA PRO A 656 33.57 -38.93 8.65
C PRO A 656 35.02 -39.02 9.18
N ILE A 657 35.75 -40.09 8.84
CA ILE A 657 37.16 -40.29 9.21
C ILE A 657 38.02 -39.20 8.56
N GLU A 658 37.81 -38.92 7.25
CA GLU A 658 38.54 -37.90 6.51
C GLU A 658 38.33 -36.51 7.15
N LYS A 659 37.12 -36.19 7.54
CA LYS A 659 36.81 -34.93 8.24
C LYS A 659 37.56 -34.78 9.56
N THR A 660 37.61 -35.87 10.36
CA THR A 660 38.31 -35.86 11.62
C THR A 660 39.83 -35.73 11.44
N VAL A 661 40.39 -36.36 10.41
CA VAL A 661 41.82 -36.27 10.10
C VAL A 661 42.17 -34.88 9.59
N ILE A 662 41.37 -34.29 8.71
CA ILE A 662 41.58 -32.93 8.22
C ILE A 662 41.53 -31.90 9.39
N ASP A 663 40.53 -31.99 10.27
CA ASP A 663 40.42 -31.10 11.44
C ASP A 663 41.65 -31.21 12.35
N ARG A 664 42.12 -32.46 12.60
CA ARG A 664 43.34 -32.70 13.35
C ARG A 664 44.57 -32.05 12.71
N CYS A 665 44.78 -32.25 11.41
CA CYS A 665 45.90 -31.69 10.67
C CYS A 665 45.85 -30.13 10.66
N VAL A 666 44.68 -29.55 10.47
CA VAL A 666 44.49 -28.12 10.54
C VAL A 666 44.93 -27.56 11.90
N ARG A 667 44.51 -28.16 13.00
CA ARG A 667 44.96 -27.75 14.35
C ARG A 667 46.48 -27.88 14.55
N LEU A 668 47.10 -28.92 13.98
CA LEU A 668 48.54 -29.13 14.07
C LEU A 668 49.30 -28.06 13.28
N VAL A 669 48.85 -27.75 12.07
CA VAL A 669 49.46 -26.75 11.19
C VAL A 669 49.38 -25.30 11.79
N TYR A 670 48.27 -25.00 12.47
CA TYR A 670 48.11 -23.65 13.11
C TYR A 670 48.61 -23.61 14.55
N ARG A 671 49.25 -24.66 15.07
CA ARG A 671 49.65 -24.75 16.48
C ARG A 671 50.57 -23.62 16.93
N GLU A 672 51.56 -23.24 16.11
CA GLU A 672 52.52 -22.16 16.44
C GLU A 672 51.84 -20.82 16.47
N GLN A 673 50.93 -20.53 15.53
CA GLN A 673 50.16 -19.29 15.50
C GLN A 673 49.17 -19.23 16.66
N ALA A 674 48.53 -20.34 17.03
CA ALA A 674 47.61 -20.40 18.17
C ALA A 674 48.31 -20.17 19.50
N LEU A 675 49.61 -20.46 19.60
CA LEU A 675 50.46 -20.19 20.75
C LEU A 675 51.02 -18.74 20.78
N GLY A 676 50.75 -17.93 19.75
CA GLY A 676 51.18 -16.55 19.66
C GLY A 676 52.69 -16.37 19.51
N LEU A 677 53.39 -17.32 18.90
CA LEU A 677 54.82 -17.23 18.67
C LEU A 677 55.11 -16.18 17.61
N GLU A 678 55.95 -15.16 17.92
CA GLU A 678 56.32 -14.12 16.96
C GLU A 678 57.01 -14.59 15.67
N THR A 679 57.55 -15.80 15.70
CA THR A 679 58.24 -16.48 14.59
C THR A 679 57.33 -17.31 13.73
N ALA A 680 56.03 -17.46 14.10
CA ALA A 680 55.06 -18.32 13.39
C ALA A 680 54.79 -17.73 11.99
N LYS A 681 55.11 -18.49 10.94
CA LYS A 681 54.80 -18.16 9.55
C LYS A 681 53.35 -18.56 9.27
N THR A 682 52.69 -17.78 8.39
CA THR A 682 51.37 -18.16 7.86
C THR A 682 51.51 -19.45 7.08
N PRO A 683 50.78 -20.53 7.43
CA PRO A 683 50.86 -21.80 6.70
C PRO A 683 50.37 -21.65 5.25
N LEU A 684 50.84 -22.54 4.38
CA LEU A 684 50.41 -22.73 3.00
C LEU A 684 49.66 -24.05 2.88
N LEU A 685 48.99 -24.27 1.76
CA LEU A 685 48.37 -25.55 1.43
C LEU A 685 49.38 -26.73 1.46
N GLN A 686 50.63 -26.44 1.13
CA GLN A 686 51.74 -27.37 1.22
C GLN A 686 51.90 -27.91 2.65
N ASP A 687 51.79 -27.06 3.68
CA ASP A 687 51.96 -27.46 5.05
C ASP A 687 50.83 -28.44 5.51
N LEU A 688 49.60 -28.17 5.06
CA LEU A 688 48.48 -29.08 5.28
C LEU A 688 48.66 -30.41 4.54
N TYR A 689 49.13 -30.37 3.27
CA TYR A 689 49.44 -31.56 2.48
C TYR A 689 50.49 -32.43 3.17
N GLU A 690 51.61 -31.85 3.63
CA GLU A 690 52.70 -32.57 4.32
C GLU A 690 52.22 -33.15 5.62
N GLU A 691 51.41 -32.43 6.40
CA GLU A 691 50.89 -32.94 7.69
C GLU A 691 49.90 -34.10 7.47
N LEU A 692 49.09 -34.07 6.39
CA LEU A 692 48.24 -35.19 6.00
C LEU A 692 49.05 -36.44 5.62
N LEU A 693 50.18 -36.27 4.95
CA LEU A 693 51.07 -37.39 4.61
C LEU A 693 51.73 -38.03 5.85
N ARG A 694 51.90 -37.29 6.93
CA ARG A 694 52.44 -37.79 8.21
C ARG A 694 51.45 -38.64 8.99
N GLN A 695 50.17 -38.58 8.68
CA GLN A 695 49.14 -39.32 9.39
C GLN A 695 49.15 -40.81 8.97
N PRO A 696 48.89 -41.75 9.89
CA PRO A 696 48.94 -43.18 9.60
C PRO A 696 47.72 -43.69 8.83
N GLU A 697 46.59 -42.95 8.82
CA GLU A 697 45.32 -43.37 8.22
C GLU A 697 45.40 -43.35 6.68
N ARG A 698 44.78 -44.33 6.04
CA ARG A 698 44.67 -44.42 4.58
C ARG A 698 43.84 -43.27 3.99
N GLU A 699 42.85 -42.83 4.74
CA GLU A 699 41.96 -41.74 4.43
C GLU A 699 42.73 -40.41 4.33
N ALA A 700 43.72 -40.19 5.20
CA ALA A 700 44.59 -39.02 5.13
C ALA A 700 45.41 -39.02 3.85
N ARG A 701 45.92 -40.16 3.42
CA ARG A 701 46.70 -40.31 2.18
C ARG A 701 45.84 -40.04 0.96
N ARG A 702 44.55 -40.46 0.96
CA ARG A 702 43.59 -40.16 -0.12
C ARG A 702 43.37 -38.67 -0.27
N VAL A 703 43.12 -37.93 0.84
CA VAL A 703 42.95 -36.47 0.83
C VAL A 703 44.25 -35.80 0.38
N ALA A 704 45.41 -36.23 0.88
CA ALA A 704 46.69 -35.70 0.47
C ALA A 704 46.92 -35.85 -1.06
N THR A 705 46.68 -37.06 -1.59
CA THR A 705 46.84 -37.31 -3.04
C THR A 705 45.92 -36.41 -3.88
N ALA A 706 44.71 -36.11 -3.41
CA ALA A 706 43.82 -35.19 -4.08
C ALA A 706 44.30 -33.73 -4.01
N LEU A 707 44.94 -33.34 -2.89
CA LEU A 707 45.52 -31.98 -2.73
C LEU A 707 46.83 -31.80 -3.51
N GLU A 708 47.55 -32.86 -3.82
CA GLU A 708 48.85 -32.81 -4.51
C GLU A 708 48.82 -31.96 -5.78
N LEU A 709 47.75 -32.09 -6.56
CA LEU A 709 47.55 -31.29 -7.81
C LEU A 709 47.60 -29.79 -7.55
N TYR A 710 47.13 -29.32 -6.39
CA TYR A 710 47.02 -27.92 -5.99
C TYR A 710 48.18 -27.41 -5.14
N CYS A 711 49.04 -28.33 -4.65
CA CYS A 711 50.24 -28.00 -3.86
C CYS A 711 51.51 -28.04 -4.73
N THR A 712 51.80 -29.22 -5.25
CA THR A 712 53.05 -29.47 -6.06
C THR A 712 52.78 -29.67 -7.55
N GLY A 713 51.48 -29.85 -7.92
CA GLY A 713 51.09 -30.11 -9.30
C GLY A 713 50.87 -28.82 -10.13
N SER A 714 50.31 -28.97 -11.31
CA SER A 714 50.12 -27.90 -12.29
C SER A 714 49.09 -26.83 -11.93
N LEU A 715 48.33 -27.05 -10.83
CA LEU A 715 47.29 -26.10 -10.37
C LEU A 715 47.65 -25.44 -9.04
N ASN A 716 48.94 -25.21 -8.78
CA ASN A 716 49.49 -24.69 -7.51
C ASN A 716 49.21 -23.18 -7.28
N LEU A 717 48.31 -22.53 -8.01
CA LEU A 717 47.95 -21.13 -7.90
C LEU A 717 47.71 -20.62 -6.49
N PHE A 718 47.14 -21.47 -5.64
CA PHE A 718 46.73 -21.12 -4.26
C PHE A 718 47.74 -21.60 -3.18
N ASN A 719 48.92 -22.05 -3.62
CA ASN A 719 50.00 -22.49 -2.73
C ASN A 719 51.13 -21.45 -2.60
N HIS A 720 50.75 -20.17 -2.55
CA HIS A 720 51.62 -19.01 -2.42
C HIS A 720 51.09 -18.06 -1.34
N PRO A 721 51.96 -17.34 -0.63
CA PRO A 721 51.51 -16.28 0.29
C PRO A 721 50.62 -15.25 -0.44
N THR A 722 49.60 -14.78 0.26
CA THR A 722 48.75 -13.68 -0.29
C THR A 722 49.61 -12.43 -0.49
N ASN A 723 49.56 -11.88 -1.70
CA ASN A 723 50.31 -10.67 -2.11
C ASN A 723 49.40 -9.54 -2.54
N VAL A 724 48.10 -9.66 -2.34
CA VAL A 724 47.10 -8.66 -2.68
C VAL A 724 46.50 -8.06 -1.43
N LYS A 725 46.16 -6.76 -1.49
CA LYS A 725 45.50 -6.02 -0.41
C LYS A 725 44.19 -5.44 -0.90
N THR A 726 43.22 -5.22 -0.01
CA THR A 726 41.90 -4.64 -0.32
C THR A 726 41.78 -3.18 0.16
N ASP A 727 42.88 -2.42 0.06
CA ASP A 727 42.95 -1.04 0.60
C ASP A 727 42.12 -0.04 -0.22
N SER A 728 41.79 -0.38 -1.46
CA SER A 728 40.99 0.49 -2.34
C SER A 728 39.51 0.47 -1.96
N ARG A 729 38.86 1.64 -2.09
CA ARG A 729 37.40 1.75 -1.89
C ARG A 729 36.60 0.83 -2.80
N VAL A 730 37.08 0.56 -4.01
CA VAL A 730 36.43 -0.34 -4.98
C VAL A 730 37.43 -1.41 -5.40
N VAL A 731 37.12 -2.65 -5.15
CA VAL A 731 37.95 -3.81 -5.48
C VAL A 731 37.16 -4.76 -6.38
N CYS A 732 37.75 -5.19 -7.49
CA CYS A 732 37.19 -6.19 -8.39
C CYS A 732 38.12 -7.41 -8.43
N ILE A 733 37.62 -8.58 -8.08
CA ILE A 733 38.37 -9.84 -8.14
C ILE A 733 37.88 -10.60 -9.37
N VAL A 734 38.77 -10.75 -10.35
CA VAL A 734 38.48 -11.37 -11.64
C VAL A 734 39.09 -12.76 -11.70
N LEU A 735 38.28 -13.77 -12.05
CA LEU A 735 38.70 -15.17 -12.16
C LEU A 735 38.75 -15.58 -13.64
N LYS A 736 39.86 -15.37 -14.29
CA LYS A 736 40.03 -15.59 -15.73
C LYS A 736 40.84 -16.87 -16.04
N ASN A 737 40.69 -17.39 -17.24
CA ASN A 737 41.52 -18.45 -17.83
C ASN A 737 41.58 -19.72 -17.01
N MET A 738 40.49 -20.04 -16.31
CA MET A 738 40.38 -21.22 -15.45
C MET A 738 39.37 -22.21 -16.01
N GLY A 739 39.77 -23.51 -15.97
CA GLY A 739 38.82 -24.61 -16.19
C GLY A 739 37.72 -24.62 -15.16
N GLU A 740 36.60 -25.30 -15.46
CA GLU A 740 35.39 -25.26 -14.58
C GLU A 740 35.67 -25.71 -13.13
N ASN A 741 36.50 -26.73 -12.94
CA ASN A 741 36.85 -27.26 -11.61
C ASN A 741 37.71 -26.29 -10.81
N LEU A 742 38.74 -25.69 -11.41
CA LEU A 742 39.59 -24.71 -10.75
C LEU A 742 38.80 -23.42 -10.42
N ARG A 743 37.86 -23.03 -11.29
CA ARG A 743 37.00 -21.86 -11.05
C ARG A 743 36.12 -22.01 -9.82
N LYS A 744 35.58 -23.21 -9.54
CA LYS A 744 34.80 -23.48 -8.33
C LYS A 744 35.66 -23.28 -7.07
N ILE A 745 36.85 -23.84 -7.07
CA ILE A 745 37.80 -23.70 -5.94
C ILE A 745 38.21 -22.23 -5.77
N ALA A 746 38.56 -21.57 -6.88
CA ALA A 746 38.91 -20.16 -6.87
C ALA A 746 37.79 -19.28 -6.31
N MET A 747 36.52 -19.51 -6.70
CA MET A 747 35.38 -18.79 -6.16
C MET A 747 35.20 -19.06 -4.66
N HIS A 748 35.41 -20.28 -4.20
CA HIS A 748 35.31 -20.61 -2.78
C HIS A 748 36.38 -19.90 -1.95
N ILE A 749 37.64 -19.91 -2.40
CA ILE A 749 38.74 -19.18 -1.76
C ILE A 749 38.52 -17.66 -1.82
N THR A 750 38.04 -17.13 -2.93
CA THR A 750 37.72 -15.72 -3.06
C THR A 750 36.61 -15.27 -2.09
N ASN A 751 35.62 -16.13 -1.87
CA ASN A 751 34.55 -15.81 -0.91
C ASN A 751 35.07 -15.72 0.54
N GLU A 752 35.98 -16.58 0.92
CA GLU A 752 36.63 -16.51 2.23
C GLU A 752 37.44 -15.20 2.36
N PHE A 753 38.20 -14.86 1.33
CA PHE A 753 38.97 -13.60 1.30
C PHE A 753 38.04 -12.38 1.36
N VAL A 754 36.92 -12.38 0.66
CA VAL A 754 35.89 -11.31 0.73
C VAL A 754 35.29 -11.24 2.13
N SER A 755 35.03 -12.37 2.77
CA SER A 755 34.48 -12.41 4.13
C SER A 755 35.43 -11.73 5.13
N GLN A 756 36.72 -12.01 5.04
CA GLN A 756 37.76 -11.36 5.85
C GLN A 756 37.86 -9.87 5.59
N ALA A 757 37.83 -9.45 4.33
CA ALA A 757 37.83 -8.03 3.96
C ALA A 757 36.57 -7.29 4.48
N VAL A 758 35.40 -7.93 4.49
CA VAL A 758 34.17 -7.37 5.10
C VAL A 758 34.32 -7.20 6.60
N ASP A 759 34.91 -8.15 7.29
CA ASP A 759 35.21 -8.07 8.72
C ASP A 759 36.12 -6.90 9.05
N GLN A 760 37.20 -6.76 8.32
CA GLN A 760 38.12 -5.63 8.48
C GLN A 760 37.38 -4.30 8.27
N ASN A 761 36.60 -4.16 7.19
CA ASN A 761 35.84 -2.95 6.90
C ASN A 761 34.81 -2.63 7.99
N PHE A 762 34.18 -3.66 8.57
CA PHE A 762 33.22 -3.48 9.66
C PHE A 762 33.90 -2.93 10.92
N HIS A 763 35.09 -3.42 11.26
CA HIS A 763 35.89 -2.90 12.37
C HIS A 763 36.34 -1.46 12.14
N GLU A 764 36.57 -1.06 10.90
CA GLU A 764 36.84 0.31 10.49
C GLU A 764 35.59 1.21 10.42
N GLY A 765 34.38 0.66 10.70
CA GLY A 765 33.11 1.38 10.68
C GLY A 765 32.51 1.61 9.28
N ALA A 766 33.01 0.94 8.25
CA ALA A 766 32.53 1.05 6.88
C ALA A 766 31.61 -0.13 6.50
N ALA A 767 30.48 0.16 5.86
CA ALA A 767 29.65 -0.89 5.24
C ALA A 767 30.27 -1.32 3.90
N THR A 768 30.11 -2.60 3.55
CA THR A 768 30.67 -3.18 2.32
C THR A 768 29.57 -3.69 1.40
N TRP A 769 29.59 -3.29 0.13
CA TRP A 769 28.71 -3.80 -0.91
C TRP A 769 29.45 -4.89 -1.69
N CYS A 770 28.96 -6.15 -1.57
CA CYS A 770 29.63 -7.30 -2.16
C CYS A 770 28.83 -7.87 -3.33
N TYR A 771 29.21 -7.52 -4.56
CA TYR A 771 28.57 -8.03 -5.78
C TYR A 771 29.14 -9.40 -6.15
N PHE A 772 28.30 -10.44 -6.17
CA PHE A 772 28.68 -11.78 -6.60
C PHE A 772 28.06 -12.09 -7.95
N ASP A 773 28.85 -12.02 -9.02
CA ASP A 773 28.36 -12.44 -10.33
C ASP A 773 28.47 -13.94 -10.51
N GLU A 774 27.61 -14.51 -11.39
CA GLU A 774 27.47 -15.95 -11.63
C GLU A 774 27.29 -16.77 -10.34
N PHE A 775 26.55 -16.22 -9.37
CA PHE A 775 26.31 -16.77 -8.05
C PHE A 775 25.88 -18.24 -8.02
N HIS A 776 25.21 -18.72 -9.07
CA HIS A 776 24.77 -20.12 -9.19
C HIS A 776 25.94 -21.13 -9.16
N ILE A 777 27.17 -20.72 -9.48
CA ILE A 777 28.35 -21.60 -9.44
C ILE A 777 28.59 -22.09 -7.99
N LEU A 778 28.37 -21.20 -7.01
CA LEU A 778 28.57 -21.50 -5.58
C LEU A 778 27.50 -22.41 -4.99
N LEU A 779 26.36 -22.52 -5.66
CA LEU A 779 25.20 -23.29 -5.18
C LEU A 779 25.08 -24.68 -5.79
N ARG A 780 26.02 -25.08 -6.67
CA ARG A 780 25.94 -26.38 -7.35
C ARG A 780 26.26 -27.56 -6.44
N ASP A 781 27.20 -27.38 -5.52
CA ASP A 781 27.63 -28.43 -4.61
C ASP A 781 27.01 -28.21 -3.21
N PRO A 782 26.38 -29.22 -2.57
CA PRO A 782 25.62 -29.04 -1.32
C PRO A 782 26.40 -28.45 -0.15
N LEU A 783 27.66 -28.82 0.03
CA LEU A 783 28.49 -28.32 1.13
C LEU A 783 28.93 -26.87 0.89
N THR A 784 29.37 -26.55 -0.33
CA THR A 784 29.72 -25.19 -0.72
C THR A 784 28.50 -24.30 -0.55
N ALA A 785 27.31 -24.78 -0.93
CA ALA A 785 26.05 -24.07 -0.75
C ALA A 785 25.74 -23.84 0.73
N SER A 786 25.90 -24.85 1.59
CA SER A 786 25.66 -24.73 3.03
C SER A 786 26.62 -23.75 3.70
N TYR A 787 27.90 -23.84 3.36
CA TYR A 787 28.92 -22.91 3.83
C TYR A 787 28.60 -21.50 3.40
N PHE A 788 28.30 -21.31 2.12
CA PHE A 788 27.99 -19.99 1.57
C PHE A 788 26.73 -19.36 2.21
N VAL A 789 25.69 -20.14 2.46
CA VAL A 789 24.49 -19.67 3.17
C VAL A 789 24.82 -19.23 4.60
N ALA A 790 25.71 -19.92 5.28
CA ALA A 790 26.16 -19.53 6.63
C ALA A 790 26.95 -18.21 6.57
N VAL A 791 27.91 -18.09 5.65
CA VAL A 791 28.68 -16.86 5.42
C VAL A 791 27.75 -15.69 5.02
N TRP A 792 26.79 -15.90 4.12
CA TRP A 792 25.83 -14.89 3.67
C TRP A 792 24.99 -14.32 4.83
N LYS A 793 24.57 -15.19 5.77
CA LYS A 793 23.86 -14.76 6.98
C LYS A 793 24.77 -13.96 7.93
N MET A 794 26.03 -14.36 8.02
CA MET A 794 27.03 -13.71 8.87
C MET A 794 27.42 -12.34 8.30
N LEU A 795 27.67 -12.23 7.01
CA LEU A 795 28.00 -10.99 6.32
C LEU A 795 26.96 -9.88 6.59
N ARG A 796 25.67 -10.24 6.65
CA ARG A 796 24.60 -9.31 7.01
C ARG A 796 24.79 -8.68 8.40
N LYS A 797 25.22 -9.47 9.40
CA LYS A 797 25.46 -8.97 10.75
C LYS A 797 26.63 -8.00 10.81
N LYS A 798 27.55 -8.07 9.85
CA LYS A 798 28.75 -7.26 9.71
C LYS A 798 28.58 -6.08 8.74
N GLY A 799 27.33 -5.59 8.56
CA GLY A 799 27.02 -4.41 7.74
C GLY A 799 27.25 -4.62 6.23
N CYS A 800 27.37 -5.86 5.77
CA CYS A 800 27.48 -6.15 4.34
C CYS A 800 26.12 -6.04 3.64
N VAL A 801 26.12 -5.47 2.43
CA VAL A 801 25.01 -5.43 1.48
C VAL A 801 25.38 -6.33 0.30
N PRO A 802 25.02 -7.62 0.31
CA PRO A 802 25.45 -8.56 -0.72
C PRO A 802 24.39 -8.71 -1.83
N PRO A 803 24.54 -8.06 -3.01
CA PRO A 803 23.82 -8.40 -4.21
C PRO A 803 24.39 -9.61 -4.92
N ALA A 804 23.55 -10.60 -5.21
CA ALA A 804 23.90 -11.78 -5.99
C ALA A 804 23.28 -11.73 -7.39
N LEU A 805 24.04 -12.10 -8.41
CA LEU A 805 23.57 -12.12 -9.79
C LEU A 805 23.56 -13.56 -10.32
N THR A 806 22.43 -13.99 -10.89
CA THR A 806 22.33 -15.34 -11.46
C THR A 806 21.39 -15.40 -12.65
N GLN A 807 21.72 -16.30 -13.59
CA GLN A 807 20.90 -16.60 -14.76
C GLN A 807 19.97 -17.79 -14.52
N ASN A 808 20.30 -18.67 -13.56
CA ASN A 808 19.59 -19.90 -13.30
C ASN A 808 18.89 -19.89 -11.94
N VAL A 809 17.55 -19.89 -11.95
CA VAL A 809 16.70 -20.02 -10.76
C VAL A 809 16.48 -21.49 -10.40
N LYS A 810 16.73 -22.43 -11.32
CA LYS A 810 16.65 -23.88 -11.06
C LYS A 810 17.88 -24.41 -10.29
N VAL A 811 18.09 -23.91 -9.12
CA VAL A 811 18.79 -24.64 -8.08
C VAL A 811 17.74 -25.57 -7.49
N ARG A 812 18.03 -26.90 -7.45
CA ARG A 812 17.10 -27.87 -6.82
C ARG A 812 16.68 -27.32 -5.46
N PRO A 813 15.38 -27.23 -5.17
CA PRO A 813 14.91 -26.64 -3.95
C PRO A 813 15.12 -27.62 -2.78
N ASP A 814 16.32 -27.71 -2.25
CA ASP A 814 16.45 -28.05 -0.84
C ASP A 814 15.90 -26.85 -0.09
N ARG A 815 14.76 -27.07 0.59
CA ARG A 815 13.92 -26.05 1.26
C ARG A 815 14.67 -25.05 2.16
N ALA A 816 15.94 -25.29 2.44
CA ALA A 816 16.81 -24.43 3.23
C ALA A 816 17.25 -23.15 2.50
N LEU A 817 17.48 -23.21 1.18
CA LEU A 817 17.99 -22.05 0.42
C LEU A 817 16.92 -20.96 0.20
N CYS A 818 15.68 -21.34 -0.12
CA CYS A 818 14.59 -20.37 -0.24
C CYS A 818 14.21 -19.70 1.08
N LYS A 819 14.57 -20.29 2.21
CA LYS A 819 14.38 -19.68 3.55
C LYS A 819 15.55 -18.80 4.01
N ALA A 820 16.69 -18.84 3.33
CA ALA A 820 17.89 -18.09 3.69
C ALA A 820 18.03 -16.77 2.90
N VAL A 821 17.43 -16.68 1.72
CA VAL A 821 17.32 -15.50 0.89
C VAL A 821 15.99 -14.80 1.16
#